data_4c384584e2f1f3fa42be4d05c9f0eead
#
_entry.id   4c384584e2f1f3fa42be4d05c9f0eead
#
_cell.length_a   1.000
_cell.length_b   1.000
_cell.length_c   1.000
_cell.angle_alpha   90.00
_cell.angle_beta   90.00
_cell.angle_gamma   90.00
#
_symmetry.space_group_name_H-M   'P 1'
#
loop_
_entity.id
_entity.type
_entity.pdbx_description
1 polymer ?
#
loop_
_entity_poly.entity_id
_entity_poly.type
_entity_poly.pdbx_seq_one_letter_code
_entity_poly.pdbx_strand_id
1 'polypeptide(L)'
;MHNFVKTLFSVLLLFFCSVLTAQNRMNDARDPNRIWLDSEVTHHGDYQWKMMKAGDTTDPGEKISSSDYPTEKWLPAIVPGTVLNSLVYNQKYPEPYYGVNNKIESKLIPDISQVGRDFYTYWFRTEFAVPQSFKGKNVWLQLDGINYRAEVWVNGNLLSTINGMFIQDYINVTDFVKIGKNNALAVKVYPVDVPGSTKPKSWGAAGEFHNGGNGNIGLNTTMLMTVGWDFTFMDGIRDRNTGIWKNISIYATGKVALRHPFIKSELRKPDYDQARETVSVEVINSSTSNSGINCKVKGEIVGENISFEKSFRVIRGEQKLVTFSPEEFPQLVMNSPRLWWPVNKGPQNLYDLKLTVSVDGVICDSVKTRFGIREITSDTKTPDKSRVFYVNGKRLFIRGTNWIPEAMLRHSDERTYAELRYTRQSGVNLLRMWGGGIAESDYFFQLCDELGLLVWQEFWMTGDTRHPHDKALYMSNVESTVKRIRNHPSLAYYVASNESTEMTGTPELLNQLDGTRGYQMQSECAGVHDGSPYKQVNPMQHYENTASPRGSRVDGFNPEYGAPTLPTVEILREMMDEKDLWPINKEVWDYLDGNGFHLMTTMYTDLVNHYGKSSSIDEFAQKGQLLGAINSKSIWEVWNYNKLDYGDRFCSGLLFWYHNCSMRQVASRMWDWSLEPTASLYHTANSLEPLHAQFDYLKNTVSVVNDFYRSFDNYKVTAQVYDINSRKVFEESAAVNLPADGVANDALTIRFPDGISQVHFIKLILKDKKGKEISSNFYWRSNDKYEGKTTLTGPAASGFEDLSKLRASKVKLAYKVREEGDNYFVDITMRNTSNQIAFFNQLQFLNAKMSPIRPSFYTDNFFSLTPGEKKTVTIETAKEKLSEGAMLVLKGWNIDSQKYKLK
;
A
#
# COMPACT_ATOMS: atom_id res chain seq x y z
N MET A 1 22.94 -8.71 33.24
CA MET A 1 21.68 -9.46 33.09
C MET A 1 20.40 -8.60 33.30
N HIS A 2 20.48 -7.52 34.07
CA HIS A 2 19.32 -6.62 34.31
C HIS A 2 19.02 -5.63 33.13
N ASN A 3 20.01 -5.40 32.26
CA ASN A 3 19.85 -4.49 31.12
C ASN A 3 19.27 -5.15 29.85
N PHE A 4 19.20 -6.48 29.76
CA PHE A 4 18.72 -7.21 28.59
C PHE A 4 17.21 -7.40 28.53
N VAL A 5 16.55 -7.41 29.68
CA VAL A 5 15.07 -7.47 29.79
C VAL A 5 14.43 -6.12 29.46
N LYS A 6 15.16 -5.02 29.74
CA LYS A 6 14.74 -3.67 29.32
C LYS A 6 14.79 -3.48 27.80
N THR A 7 15.67 -4.19 27.08
CA THR A 7 15.84 -4.00 25.63
C THR A 7 14.70 -4.66 24.81
N LEU A 8 14.12 -5.79 25.25
CA LEU A 8 12.98 -6.40 24.55
C LEU A 8 11.66 -5.68 24.85
N PHE A 9 11.48 -5.19 26.08
CA PHE A 9 10.37 -4.28 26.42
C PHE A 9 10.58 -2.89 25.79
N SER A 10 11.84 -2.43 25.66
CA SER A 10 12.17 -1.18 24.98
C SER A 10 12.01 -1.26 23.46
N VAL A 11 12.17 -2.41 22.83
CA VAL A 11 11.89 -2.58 21.40
C VAL A 11 10.38 -2.58 21.14
N LEU A 12 9.55 -3.19 21.99
CA LEU A 12 8.09 -3.00 21.92
C LEU A 12 7.66 -1.57 22.37
N LEU A 13 8.28 -0.98 23.38
CA LEU A 13 8.00 0.40 23.81
C LEU A 13 8.59 1.45 22.85
N LEU A 14 9.75 1.20 22.22
CA LEU A 14 10.30 2.05 21.16
C LEU A 14 9.48 1.97 19.87
N PHE A 15 8.82 0.83 19.60
CA PHE A 15 7.81 0.73 18.57
C PHE A 15 6.56 1.57 18.88
N PHE A 16 6.13 1.65 20.16
CA PHE A 16 5.03 2.53 20.56
C PHE A 16 5.44 4.01 20.57
N CYS A 17 6.66 4.36 20.99
CA CYS A 17 7.13 5.74 21.00
C CYS A 17 7.41 6.33 19.60
N SER A 18 7.76 5.51 18.60
CA SER A 18 7.94 6.00 17.22
C SER A 18 6.61 6.24 16.51
N VAL A 19 5.54 5.58 16.93
CA VAL A 19 4.18 5.75 16.39
C VAL A 19 3.52 7.03 16.92
N LEU A 20 3.78 7.42 18.16
CA LEU A 20 3.27 8.66 18.76
C LEU A 20 3.73 9.96 18.08
N THR A 21 4.71 9.90 17.19
CA THR A 21 5.21 11.06 16.46
C THR A 21 4.68 11.17 15.02
N ALA A 22 3.92 10.19 14.51
CA ALA A 22 3.54 10.17 13.10
C ALA A 22 2.44 11.20 12.76
N GLN A 23 1.49 11.42 13.65
CA GLN A 23 0.42 12.39 13.40
C GLN A 23 0.91 13.85 13.56
N ASN A 24 1.80 14.11 14.52
CA ASN A 24 2.52 15.38 14.57
C ASN A 24 3.54 15.55 13.41
N ARG A 25 4.00 14.46 12.79
CA ARG A 25 4.89 14.46 11.61
C ARG A 25 4.17 14.69 10.29
N MET A 26 2.84 14.57 10.22
CA MET A 26 2.08 14.98 9.02
C MET A 26 2.33 16.47 8.68
N ASN A 27 2.43 17.33 9.70
CA ASN A 27 2.80 18.74 9.52
C ASN A 27 4.31 18.95 9.31
N ASP A 28 5.17 18.00 9.72
CA ASP A 28 6.63 18.06 9.52
C ASP A 28 7.08 17.57 8.12
N ALA A 29 6.24 16.86 7.37
CA ALA A 29 6.57 16.37 6.03
C ALA A 29 6.55 17.48 4.97
N ARG A 30 5.84 18.58 5.23
CA ARG A 30 5.76 19.74 4.33
C ARG A 30 6.85 20.75 4.64
N ASP A 31 7.57 21.21 3.61
CA ASP A 31 8.53 22.30 3.75
C ASP A 31 7.81 23.58 4.22
N PRO A 32 8.12 24.08 5.44
CA PRO A 32 7.47 25.28 5.98
C PRO A 32 7.80 26.57 5.21
N ASN A 33 8.79 26.53 4.32
CA ASN A 33 9.14 27.66 3.45
C ASN A 33 8.31 27.70 2.17
N ARG A 34 7.39 26.75 1.98
CA ARG A 34 6.49 26.66 0.83
C ARG A 34 5.07 27.04 1.23
N ILE A 35 4.38 27.67 0.30
CA ILE A 35 2.94 27.91 0.39
C ILE A 35 2.27 26.82 -0.43
N TRP A 36 1.56 25.92 0.24
CA TRP A 36 0.82 24.81 -0.39
C TRP A 36 -0.57 25.33 -0.78
N LEU A 37 -0.92 25.21 -2.06
CA LEU A 37 -2.17 25.73 -2.60
C LEU A 37 -3.30 24.67 -2.59
N ASP A 38 -3.36 23.84 -1.57
CA ASP A 38 -4.41 22.82 -1.45
C ASP A 38 -5.76 23.48 -1.13
N SER A 39 -6.86 22.84 -1.57
CA SER A 39 -8.21 23.37 -1.34
C SER A 39 -8.67 23.21 0.10
N GLU A 40 -9.58 24.09 0.55
CA GLU A 40 -10.24 24.00 1.87
C GLU A 40 -10.98 22.67 2.09
N VAL A 41 -11.35 22.00 1.02
CA VAL A 41 -12.06 20.70 1.05
C VAL A 41 -11.14 19.54 1.44
N THR A 42 -9.83 19.70 1.24
CA THR A 42 -8.84 18.75 1.71
C THR A 42 -8.44 19.11 3.14
N HIS A 43 -8.25 18.14 4.01
CA HIS A 43 -7.98 18.35 5.45
C HIS A 43 -6.77 19.25 5.79
N HIS A 44 -6.03 19.71 4.80
CA HIS A 44 -4.81 20.51 4.96
C HIS A 44 -4.75 21.76 4.06
N GLY A 45 -5.89 22.12 3.43
CA GLY A 45 -5.94 23.22 2.47
C GLY A 45 -6.61 24.48 3.02
N ASP A 46 -6.02 25.64 2.73
CA ASP A 46 -6.55 26.94 3.11
C ASP A 46 -7.07 27.76 1.90
N TYR A 47 -7.04 27.15 0.69
CA TYR A 47 -7.31 27.87 -0.53
C TYR A 47 -8.66 27.52 -1.15
N GLN A 48 -9.40 28.54 -1.55
CA GLN A 48 -10.67 28.40 -2.26
C GLN A 48 -10.40 28.11 -3.74
N TRP A 49 -10.36 26.83 -4.07
CA TRP A 49 -10.35 26.42 -5.45
C TRP A 49 -11.76 26.34 -6.01
N LYS A 50 -11.90 26.85 -7.24
CA LYS A 50 -13.16 26.78 -7.99
C LYS A 50 -12.90 26.22 -9.38
N MET A 51 -13.91 25.56 -9.95
CA MET A 51 -13.84 24.99 -11.29
C MET A 51 -15.06 25.30 -12.15
N MET A 52 -14.86 25.36 -13.45
CA MET A 52 -15.90 25.53 -14.46
C MET A 52 -15.58 24.71 -15.68
N LYS A 53 -16.59 24.10 -16.29
CA LYS A 53 -16.43 23.41 -17.58
C LYS A 53 -15.95 24.41 -18.62
N ALA A 54 -14.91 24.04 -19.38
CA ALA A 54 -14.28 24.98 -20.30
C ALA A 54 -15.24 25.48 -21.41
N GLY A 55 -16.16 24.62 -21.84
CA GLY A 55 -17.19 25.00 -22.82
C GLY A 55 -18.28 25.94 -22.33
N ASP A 56 -18.38 26.20 -21.00
CA ASP A 56 -19.40 27.09 -20.41
C ASP A 56 -18.92 28.54 -20.34
N THR A 57 -17.72 28.83 -20.80
CA THR A 57 -17.17 30.18 -20.93
C THR A 57 -16.45 30.37 -22.25
N THR A 58 -16.58 31.57 -22.83
CA THR A 58 -15.82 32.02 -24.02
C THR A 58 -14.64 32.91 -23.65
N ASP A 59 -14.49 33.22 -22.34
CA ASP A 59 -13.39 34.08 -21.88
C ASP A 59 -12.04 33.38 -22.06
N PRO A 60 -11.02 34.10 -22.56
CA PRO A 60 -9.67 33.55 -22.71
C PRO A 60 -8.95 33.43 -21.38
N GLY A 61 -7.89 32.62 -21.34
CA GLY A 61 -7.10 32.33 -20.13
C GLY A 61 -6.50 33.60 -19.49
N GLU A 62 -6.15 34.60 -20.31
CA GLU A 62 -5.71 35.91 -19.83
C GLU A 62 -6.72 36.56 -18.91
N LYS A 63 -8.01 36.52 -19.27
CA LYS A 63 -9.08 37.12 -18.47
C LYS A 63 -9.42 36.24 -17.28
N ILE A 64 -9.51 34.91 -17.45
CA ILE A 64 -9.83 33.96 -16.39
C ILE A 64 -8.79 34.01 -15.26
N SER A 65 -7.52 34.19 -15.57
CA SER A 65 -6.42 34.28 -14.59
C SER A 65 -6.16 35.69 -14.05
N SER A 66 -7.08 36.66 -14.26
CA SER A 66 -7.00 37.95 -13.61
C SER A 66 -7.54 37.91 -12.17
N SER A 67 -7.01 38.78 -11.27
CA SER A 67 -7.34 38.80 -9.84
C SER A 67 -8.80 39.20 -9.55
N ASP A 68 -9.48 39.84 -10.51
CA ASP A 68 -10.85 40.35 -10.33
C ASP A 68 -11.88 39.54 -11.17
N TYR A 69 -11.50 38.37 -11.66
CA TYR A 69 -12.40 37.57 -12.49
C TYR A 69 -13.56 36.99 -11.68
N PRO A 70 -14.83 37.21 -12.12
CA PRO A 70 -15.99 36.74 -11.39
C PRO A 70 -16.13 35.22 -11.39
N THR A 71 -16.27 34.62 -10.21
CA THR A 71 -16.35 33.16 -10.04
C THR A 71 -17.60 32.70 -9.28
N GLU A 72 -18.63 33.54 -9.19
CA GLU A 72 -19.87 33.24 -8.45
C GLU A 72 -20.63 32.04 -9.01
N LYS A 73 -20.47 31.78 -10.32
CA LYS A 73 -21.10 30.65 -11.01
C LYS A 73 -20.23 29.38 -11.04
N TRP A 74 -18.99 29.47 -10.53
CA TRP A 74 -18.06 28.37 -10.52
C TRP A 74 -18.35 27.43 -9.34
N LEU A 75 -18.14 26.14 -9.54
CA LEU A 75 -18.28 25.15 -8.48
C LEU A 75 -17.02 25.11 -7.60
N PRO A 76 -17.14 24.86 -6.29
CA PRO A 76 -15.99 24.48 -5.48
C PRO A 76 -15.22 23.31 -6.09
N ALA A 77 -13.88 23.33 -6.06
CA ALA A 77 -13.04 22.25 -6.59
C ALA A 77 -12.19 21.63 -5.50
N ILE A 78 -11.97 20.32 -5.61
CA ILE A 78 -11.02 19.57 -4.79
C ILE A 78 -9.65 19.61 -5.47
N VAL A 79 -8.64 20.13 -4.79
CA VAL A 79 -7.25 20.14 -5.24
C VAL A 79 -6.34 19.81 -4.04
N PRO A 80 -5.53 18.75 -4.09
CA PRO A 80 -5.45 17.73 -5.15
C PRO A 80 -6.74 16.94 -5.35
N GLY A 81 -7.10 16.65 -6.62
CA GLY A 81 -8.29 15.87 -6.95
C GLY A 81 -8.62 15.89 -8.45
N THR A 82 -9.72 15.22 -8.80
CA THR A 82 -10.17 15.10 -10.18
C THR A 82 -11.43 15.92 -10.43
N VAL A 83 -11.78 16.13 -11.71
CA VAL A 83 -13.05 16.74 -12.12
C VAL A 83 -14.22 15.94 -11.54
N LEU A 84 -14.19 14.61 -11.68
CA LEU A 84 -15.27 13.76 -11.19
C LEU A 84 -15.42 13.86 -9.67
N ASN A 85 -14.32 13.85 -8.91
CA ASN A 85 -14.35 14.01 -7.45
C ASN A 85 -15.02 15.33 -7.04
N SER A 86 -14.69 16.41 -7.73
CA SER A 86 -15.30 17.72 -7.47
C SER A 86 -16.76 17.76 -7.85
N LEU A 87 -17.18 17.11 -8.94
CA LEU A 87 -18.60 17.02 -9.35
C LEU A 87 -19.42 16.19 -8.37
N VAL A 88 -18.88 15.10 -7.84
CA VAL A 88 -19.51 14.29 -6.79
C VAL A 88 -19.63 15.10 -5.49
N TYR A 89 -18.58 15.79 -5.07
CA TYR A 89 -18.61 16.67 -3.90
C TYR A 89 -19.70 17.73 -3.98
N ASN A 90 -19.88 18.32 -5.16
CA ASN A 90 -20.95 19.31 -5.43
C ASN A 90 -22.31 18.68 -5.72
N GLN A 91 -22.50 17.38 -5.49
CA GLN A 91 -23.77 16.65 -5.70
C GLN A 91 -24.32 16.75 -7.14
N LYS A 92 -23.42 16.97 -8.12
CA LYS A 92 -23.80 16.94 -9.54
C LYS A 92 -23.97 15.52 -10.04
N TYR A 93 -23.25 14.58 -9.43
CA TYR A 93 -23.33 13.15 -9.66
C TYR A 93 -23.41 12.40 -8.33
N PRO A 94 -24.07 11.21 -8.29
CA PRO A 94 -24.10 10.37 -7.11
C PRO A 94 -22.70 9.77 -6.84
N GLU A 95 -22.50 9.24 -5.62
CA GLU A 95 -21.28 8.52 -5.23
C GLU A 95 -21.07 7.30 -6.13
N PRO A 96 -19.98 7.24 -6.94
CA PRO A 96 -19.72 6.12 -7.87
C PRO A 96 -19.53 4.76 -7.17
N TYR A 97 -19.02 4.77 -5.93
CA TYR A 97 -18.74 3.56 -5.16
C TYR A 97 -19.98 2.98 -4.45
N TYR A 98 -21.19 3.47 -4.73
CA TYR A 98 -22.41 2.99 -4.13
C TYR A 98 -23.28 2.23 -5.14
N GLY A 99 -23.55 0.96 -4.86
CA GLY A 99 -24.40 0.10 -5.70
C GLY A 99 -23.97 0.10 -7.16
N VAL A 100 -24.89 0.39 -8.04
CA VAL A 100 -24.67 0.45 -9.50
C VAL A 100 -24.59 1.88 -10.05
N ASN A 101 -24.31 2.88 -9.21
CA ASN A 101 -24.30 4.28 -9.62
C ASN A 101 -23.31 4.54 -10.78
N ASN A 102 -22.16 3.86 -10.79
CA ASN A 102 -21.17 3.98 -11.86
C ASN A 102 -21.48 3.09 -13.08
N LYS A 103 -22.57 2.32 -13.09
CA LYS A 103 -22.91 1.48 -14.25
C LYS A 103 -23.29 2.34 -15.45
N ILE A 104 -22.74 2.07 -16.65
CA ILE A 104 -23.01 2.87 -17.87
C ILE A 104 -24.50 2.91 -18.19
N GLU A 105 -25.18 1.78 -18.06
CA GLU A 105 -26.61 1.65 -18.34
C GLU A 105 -27.47 2.50 -17.40
N SER A 106 -26.97 2.84 -16.21
CA SER A 106 -27.68 3.74 -15.26
C SER A 106 -27.82 5.16 -15.83
N LYS A 107 -26.92 5.58 -16.70
CA LYS A 107 -26.82 6.93 -17.29
C LYS A 107 -26.70 8.05 -16.23
N LEU A 108 -26.33 7.70 -15.00
CA LEU A 108 -26.21 8.68 -13.90
C LEU A 108 -24.95 9.53 -14.05
N ILE A 109 -23.86 8.94 -14.55
CA ILE A 109 -22.57 9.60 -14.71
C ILE A 109 -22.10 9.38 -16.17
N PRO A 110 -21.99 10.43 -17.00
CA PRO A 110 -21.57 10.32 -18.38
C PRO A 110 -20.15 9.78 -18.52
N ASP A 111 -19.89 8.84 -19.44
CA ASP A 111 -18.55 8.35 -19.72
C ASP A 111 -17.89 9.18 -20.82
N ILE A 112 -16.62 9.53 -20.66
CA ILE A 112 -15.84 10.35 -21.57
C ILE A 112 -15.77 9.75 -22.98
N SER A 113 -15.80 8.42 -23.11
CA SER A 113 -15.81 7.75 -24.44
C SER A 113 -17.12 7.98 -25.21
N GLN A 114 -18.21 8.38 -24.51
CA GLN A 114 -19.51 8.67 -25.10
C GLN A 114 -19.75 10.16 -25.30
N VAL A 115 -19.33 11.00 -24.34
CA VAL A 115 -19.59 12.44 -24.36
C VAL A 115 -18.43 13.27 -24.91
N GLY A 116 -17.27 12.65 -25.16
CA GLY A 116 -16.08 13.32 -25.68
C GLY A 116 -15.25 14.05 -24.62
N ARG A 117 -14.02 14.41 -25.00
CA ARG A 117 -13.03 15.03 -24.12
C ARG A 117 -13.46 16.41 -23.62
N ASP A 118 -14.12 17.21 -24.46
CA ASP A 118 -14.57 18.58 -24.11
C ASP A 118 -15.53 18.58 -22.93
N PHE A 119 -16.25 17.48 -22.71
CA PHE A 119 -17.18 17.34 -21.58
C PHE A 119 -16.46 17.40 -20.24
N TYR A 120 -15.25 16.82 -20.14
CA TYR A 120 -14.41 16.78 -18.93
C TYR A 120 -13.19 17.72 -19.03
N THR A 121 -13.16 18.65 -19.98
CA THR A 121 -12.18 19.74 -20.02
C THR A 121 -12.66 20.87 -19.11
N TYR A 122 -11.89 21.17 -18.07
CA TYR A 122 -12.27 22.12 -17.02
C TYR A 122 -11.18 23.15 -16.75
N TRP A 123 -11.60 24.35 -16.40
CA TRP A 123 -10.81 25.35 -15.72
C TRP A 123 -10.85 25.11 -14.21
N PHE A 124 -9.67 25.11 -13.57
CA PHE A 124 -9.47 25.19 -12.14
C PHE A 124 -8.87 26.55 -11.83
N ARG A 125 -9.36 27.25 -10.79
CA ARG A 125 -8.89 28.58 -10.46
C ARG A 125 -8.83 28.79 -8.95
N THR A 126 -7.75 29.45 -8.48
CA THR A 126 -7.63 29.94 -7.10
C THR A 126 -6.94 31.29 -7.08
N GLU A 127 -7.05 31.99 -5.97
CA GLU A 127 -6.27 33.17 -5.66
C GLU A 127 -5.33 32.91 -4.49
N PHE A 128 -4.16 33.55 -4.52
CA PHE A 128 -3.14 33.34 -3.52
C PHE A 128 -2.32 34.60 -3.28
N ALA A 129 -1.86 34.81 -2.05
CA ALA A 129 -0.98 35.93 -1.70
C ALA A 129 0.49 35.50 -1.77
N VAL A 130 1.32 36.30 -2.41
CA VAL A 130 2.77 36.11 -2.35
C VAL A 130 3.35 37.02 -1.22
N PRO A 131 4.02 36.44 -0.20
CA PRO A 131 4.49 37.18 0.96
C PRO A 131 5.51 38.29 0.61
N GLN A 132 5.53 39.34 1.38
CA GLN A 132 6.51 40.41 1.24
C GLN A 132 7.98 39.93 1.42
N SER A 133 8.19 38.85 2.16
CA SER A 133 9.49 38.16 2.33
C SER A 133 10.08 37.58 1.04
N PHE A 134 9.27 37.48 -0.04
CA PHE A 134 9.72 37.01 -1.37
C PHE A 134 10.24 38.17 -2.24
N LYS A 135 10.14 39.42 -1.79
CA LYS A 135 10.62 40.58 -2.55
C LYS A 135 12.12 40.46 -2.87
N GLY A 136 12.46 40.63 -4.15
CA GLY A 136 13.84 40.53 -4.65
C GLY A 136 14.38 39.08 -4.81
N LYS A 137 13.53 38.10 -4.65
CA LYS A 137 13.84 36.66 -4.89
C LYS A 137 13.17 36.16 -6.17
N ASN A 138 13.63 35.02 -6.69
CA ASN A 138 12.91 34.29 -7.70
C ASN A 138 11.75 33.53 -7.06
N VAL A 139 10.57 33.68 -7.62
CA VAL A 139 9.36 32.96 -7.17
C VAL A 139 9.05 31.82 -8.12
N TRP A 140 8.85 30.65 -7.54
CA TRP A 140 8.60 29.40 -8.27
C TRP A 140 7.20 28.89 -7.96
N LEU A 141 6.49 28.49 -9.01
CA LEU A 141 5.27 27.68 -8.94
C LEU A 141 5.66 26.24 -9.29
N GLN A 142 5.43 25.30 -8.39
CA GLN A 142 5.67 23.88 -8.60
C GLN A 142 4.35 23.14 -8.67
N LEU A 143 4.19 22.32 -9.72
CA LEU A 143 3.05 21.42 -9.91
C LEU A 143 3.58 19.98 -9.92
N ASP A 144 3.09 19.14 -9.01
CA ASP A 144 3.63 17.81 -8.79
C ASP A 144 2.96 16.72 -9.65
N GLY A 145 1.84 17.06 -10.29
CA GLY A 145 1.16 16.15 -11.23
C GLY A 145 -0.23 16.62 -11.64
N ILE A 146 -0.46 16.62 -12.94
CA ILE A 146 -1.76 16.91 -13.55
C ILE A 146 -2.07 15.82 -14.57
N ASN A 147 -3.27 15.30 -14.57
CA ASN A 147 -3.73 14.32 -15.54
C ASN A 147 -4.80 14.96 -16.45
N TYR A 148 -4.55 15.22 -17.74
CA TYR A 148 -3.44 14.71 -18.53
C TYR A 148 -2.63 15.83 -19.18
N ARG A 149 -3.28 16.83 -19.83
CA ARG A 149 -2.66 18.04 -20.38
C ARG A 149 -3.16 19.26 -19.62
N ALA A 150 -2.32 20.27 -19.50
CA ALA A 150 -2.75 21.51 -18.88
C ALA A 150 -2.11 22.76 -19.51
N GLU A 151 -2.85 23.86 -19.49
CA GLU A 151 -2.35 25.22 -19.66
C GLU A 151 -2.32 25.90 -18.28
N VAL A 152 -1.17 26.45 -17.89
CA VAL A 152 -0.97 27.10 -16.60
C VAL A 152 -0.86 28.61 -16.79
N TRP A 153 -1.81 29.35 -16.22
CA TRP A 153 -1.94 30.81 -16.37
C TRP A 153 -1.80 31.50 -15.02
N VAL A 154 -0.99 32.55 -14.96
CA VAL A 154 -0.84 33.40 -13.76
C VAL A 154 -1.00 34.86 -14.17
N ASN A 155 -1.93 35.59 -13.52
CA ASN A 155 -2.16 37.03 -13.71
C ASN A 155 -2.24 37.45 -15.19
N GLY A 156 -2.98 36.71 -16.02
CA GLY A 156 -3.18 37.02 -17.44
C GLY A 156 -2.11 36.45 -18.38
N ASN A 157 -1.14 35.69 -17.91
CA ASN A 157 -0.05 35.16 -18.73
C ASN A 157 -0.06 33.64 -18.77
N LEU A 158 0.05 33.06 -19.98
CA LEU A 158 0.30 31.61 -20.17
C LEU A 158 1.78 31.33 -19.88
N LEU A 159 2.08 30.51 -18.88
CA LEU A 159 3.45 30.30 -18.43
C LEU A 159 3.99 28.91 -18.77
N SER A 160 3.11 27.89 -18.83
CA SER A 160 3.52 26.53 -19.12
C SER A 160 2.38 25.72 -19.75
N THR A 161 2.76 24.68 -20.50
CA THR A 161 1.89 23.60 -20.94
C THR A 161 2.46 22.28 -20.45
N ILE A 162 1.68 21.54 -19.70
CA ILE A 162 2.07 20.26 -19.10
C ILE A 162 1.46 19.13 -19.93
N ASN A 163 2.21 18.04 -20.11
CA ASN A 163 1.75 16.84 -20.78
C ASN A 163 2.20 15.58 -20.01
N GLY A 164 1.29 14.62 -19.87
CA GLY A 164 1.52 13.35 -19.15
C GLY A 164 1.26 13.49 -17.66
N MET A 165 0.85 12.38 -17.05
CA MET A 165 0.32 12.37 -15.69
C MET A 165 1.39 12.58 -14.60
N PHE A 166 2.67 12.24 -14.87
CA PHE A 166 3.69 12.04 -13.83
C PHE A 166 4.82 13.05 -13.85
N ILE A 167 4.62 14.16 -14.54
CA ILE A 167 5.59 15.26 -14.61
C ILE A 167 5.47 16.16 -13.38
N GLN A 168 6.61 16.47 -12.75
CA GLN A 168 6.75 17.63 -11.86
C GLN A 168 7.25 18.82 -12.69
N ASP A 169 6.52 19.92 -12.68
CA ASP A 169 6.90 21.14 -13.39
C ASP A 169 7.28 22.28 -12.41
N TYR A 170 8.34 23.02 -12.75
CA TYR A 170 8.91 24.10 -11.94
C TYR A 170 8.91 25.40 -12.76
N ILE A 171 7.89 26.19 -12.62
CA ILE A 171 7.66 27.41 -13.39
C ILE A 171 8.22 28.63 -12.65
N ASN A 172 9.13 29.37 -13.26
CA ASN A 172 9.56 30.65 -12.71
C ASN A 172 8.48 31.69 -12.98
N VAL A 173 7.82 32.14 -11.91
CA VAL A 173 6.71 33.10 -11.99
C VAL A 173 7.11 34.51 -11.49
N THR A 174 8.41 34.79 -11.29
CA THR A 174 8.94 36.01 -10.69
C THR A 174 8.39 37.27 -11.31
N ASP A 175 8.43 37.37 -12.65
CA ASP A 175 8.01 38.56 -13.39
C ASP A 175 6.48 38.69 -13.52
N PHE A 176 5.75 37.64 -13.12
CA PHE A 176 4.30 37.55 -13.31
C PHE A 176 3.50 37.71 -12.02
N VAL A 177 4.14 37.56 -10.85
CA VAL A 177 3.46 37.68 -9.56
C VAL A 177 3.63 39.05 -8.93
N LYS A 178 2.61 39.50 -8.22
CA LYS A 178 2.58 40.77 -7.47
C LYS A 178 2.92 40.47 -6.01
N ILE A 179 4.13 40.83 -5.58
CA ILE A 179 4.60 40.62 -4.20
C ILE A 179 3.76 41.44 -3.20
N GLY A 180 3.37 40.85 -2.10
CA GLY A 180 2.54 41.47 -1.06
C GLY A 180 1.11 41.76 -1.47
N LYS A 181 0.66 41.18 -2.60
CA LYS A 181 -0.71 41.31 -3.14
C LYS A 181 -1.30 39.98 -3.50
N ASN A 182 -2.60 39.98 -3.76
CA ASN A 182 -3.31 38.84 -4.28
C ASN A 182 -2.95 38.61 -5.76
N ASN A 183 -2.81 37.34 -6.13
CA ASN A 183 -2.53 36.83 -7.48
C ASN A 183 -3.55 35.78 -7.84
N ALA A 184 -3.78 35.55 -9.12
CA ALA A 184 -4.68 34.52 -9.61
C ALA A 184 -3.92 33.46 -10.39
N LEU A 185 -4.16 32.17 -10.06
CA LEU A 185 -3.73 31.00 -10.80
C LEU A 185 -4.96 30.39 -11.47
N ALA A 186 -4.90 30.17 -12.78
CA ALA A 186 -5.87 29.40 -13.50
C ALA A 186 -5.18 28.28 -14.29
N VAL A 187 -5.73 27.08 -14.19
CA VAL A 187 -5.23 25.88 -14.87
C VAL A 187 -6.34 25.28 -15.71
N LYS A 188 -6.18 25.23 -17.02
CA LYS A 188 -7.10 24.55 -17.91
C LYS A 188 -6.62 23.11 -18.08
N VAL A 189 -7.41 22.17 -17.57
CA VAL A 189 -7.05 20.75 -17.61
C VAL A 189 -7.84 20.03 -18.68
N TYR A 190 -7.12 19.29 -19.51
CA TYR A 190 -7.67 18.47 -20.61
C TYR A 190 -7.50 16.99 -20.26
N PRO A 191 -8.51 16.15 -20.52
CA PRO A 191 -8.40 14.71 -20.36
C PRO A 191 -7.31 14.09 -21.26
N VAL A 192 -7.02 12.82 -20.99
CA VAL A 192 -6.16 11.99 -21.86
C VAL A 192 -6.50 12.12 -23.34
N ASP A 193 -5.49 12.07 -24.20
CA ASP A 193 -5.70 12.26 -25.67
C ASP A 193 -6.56 11.15 -26.26
N VAL A 194 -6.39 9.94 -25.77
CA VAL A 194 -7.14 8.76 -26.22
C VAL A 194 -7.80 8.10 -25.01
N PRO A 195 -9.05 8.46 -24.68
CA PRO A 195 -9.71 7.99 -23.46
C PRO A 195 -9.89 6.47 -23.36
N GLY A 196 -9.82 5.74 -24.46
CA GLY A 196 -10.18 4.33 -24.52
C GLY A 196 -11.66 4.09 -24.24
N SER A 197 -12.08 2.85 -24.30
CA SER A 197 -13.43 2.43 -23.95
C SER A 197 -13.40 1.14 -23.15
N THR A 198 -14.41 0.90 -22.36
CA THR A 198 -14.56 -0.22 -21.43
C THR A 198 -15.12 -1.47 -22.11
N LYS A 199 -14.65 -1.83 -23.32
CA LYS A 199 -15.12 -3.05 -23.99
C LYS A 199 -14.67 -4.29 -23.22
N PRO A 200 -15.60 -5.24 -22.96
CA PRO A 200 -15.26 -6.53 -22.38
C PRO A 200 -14.24 -7.26 -23.26
N LYS A 201 -13.28 -7.93 -22.62
CA LYS A 201 -12.45 -8.95 -23.26
C LYS A 201 -12.94 -10.31 -22.82
N SER A 202 -13.07 -11.25 -23.72
CA SER A 202 -13.30 -12.66 -23.42
C SER A 202 -11.95 -13.34 -23.19
N TRP A 203 -11.75 -13.92 -21.99
CA TRP A 203 -10.52 -14.61 -21.62
C TRP A 203 -10.83 -16.03 -21.16
N GLY A 204 -10.71 -16.99 -22.07
CA GLY A 204 -10.75 -18.42 -21.75
C GLY A 204 -11.86 -18.81 -20.76
N ALA A 205 -11.53 -19.71 -19.85
CA ALA A 205 -12.50 -20.31 -18.93
C ALA A 205 -12.92 -19.42 -17.72
N ALA A 206 -12.36 -18.26 -17.55
CA ALA A 206 -12.65 -17.40 -16.40
C ALA A 206 -13.74 -16.34 -16.64
N GLY A 207 -14.31 -16.29 -17.87
CA GLY A 207 -15.37 -15.34 -18.21
C GLY A 207 -14.87 -14.11 -18.96
N GLU A 208 -15.67 -13.06 -18.99
CA GLU A 208 -15.30 -11.78 -19.58
C GLU A 208 -14.50 -10.94 -18.61
N PHE A 209 -13.33 -10.45 -19.06
CA PHE A 209 -12.51 -9.50 -18.32
C PHE A 209 -12.54 -8.15 -19.02
N HIS A 210 -12.51 -7.11 -18.21
CA HIS A 210 -12.49 -5.73 -18.69
C HIS A 210 -11.09 -5.09 -18.60
N ASN A 211 -10.05 -5.89 -18.32
CA ASN A 211 -8.69 -5.41 -18.13
C ASN A 211 -8.23 -4.60 -19.34
N GLY A 212 -7.94 -3.31 -19.10
CA GLY A 212 -7.50 -2.37 -20.13
C GLY A 212 -8.56 -2.00 -21.18
N GLY A 213 -9.82 -2.44 -21.02
CA GLY A 213 -10.90 -2.18 -21.98
C GLY A 213 -10.52 -2.54 -23.41
N ASN A 214 -10.61 -1.58 -24.35
CA ASN A 214 -10.16 -1.77 -25.75
C ASN A 214 -8.63 -1.60 -25.92
N GLY A 215 -7.89 -1.41 -24.84
CA GLY A 215 -6.43 -1.24 -24.81
C GLY A 215 -5.93 0.16 -25.18
N ASN A 216 -6.78 1.04 -25.69
CA ASN A 216 -6.35 2.34 -26.24
C ASN A 216 -5.89 3.33 -25.17
N ILE A 217 -6.30 3.18 -23.90
CA ILE A 217 -5.80 4.02 -22.81
C ILE A 217 -4.27 4.00 -22.71
N GLY A 218 -3.64 2.88 -23.02
CA GLY A 218 -2.19 2.70 -23.00
C GLY A 218 -1.43 3.50 -24.07
N LEU A 219 -2.13 4.12 -25.04
CA LEU A 219 -1.50 5.06 -25.97
C LEU A 219 -1.06 6.36 -25.26
N ASN A 220 -1.55 6.61 -24.05
CA ASN A 220 -1.15 7.75 -23.21
C ASN A 220 -0.18 7.31 -22.11
N THR A 221 0.51 8.28 -21.51
CA THR A 221 1.30 8.09 -20.28
C THR A 221 0.44 8.50 -19.08
N THR A 222 -0.36 7.56 -18.57
CA THR A 222 -1.38 7.79 -17.53
C THR A 222 -1.64 6.51 -16.73
N MET A 223 -2.50 6.59 -15.71
CA MET A 223 -2.99 5.45 -14.95
C MET A 223 -3.93 4.58 -15.81
N LEU A 224 -3.54 3.34 -16.06
CA LEU A 224 -4.20 2.49 -17.06
C LEU A 224 -5.49 1.83 -16.58
N MET A 225 -5.60 1.57 -15.26
CA MET A 225 -6.78 0.91 -14.68
C MET A 225 -8.08 1.71 -14.80
N THR A 226 -8.02 2.94 -15.28
CA THR A 226 -9.19 3.84 -15.42
C THR A 226 -10.24 3.39 -16.46
N VAL A 227 -9.94 2.41 -17.27
CA VAL A 227 -10.87 1.83 -18.27
C VAL A 227 -11.43 0.47 -17.85
N GLY A 228 -11.23 0.08 -16.60
CA GLY A 228 -11.68 -1.19 -16.04
C GLY A 228 -10.52 -2.19 -15.86
N TRP A 229 -10.58 -2.88 -14.75
CA TRP A 229 -9.67 -3.96 -14.37
C TRP A 229 -10.38 -4.93 -13.44
N ASP A 230 -9.77 -6.09 -13.14
CA ASP A 230 -10.31 -7.13 -12.23
C ASP A 230 -10.44 -6.70 -10.75
N PHE A 231 -10.07 -5.47 -10.45
CA PHE A 231 -10.18 -4.86 -9.10
C PHE A 231 -10.77 -3.45 -9.13
N THR A 232 -11.37 -3.05 -10.25
CA THR A 232 -12.06 -1.76 -10.39
C THR A 232 -13.43 -1.96 -11.04
N PHE A 233 -14.14 -0.86 -11.28
CA PHE A 233 -15.36 -0.91 -12.06
C PHE A 233 -15.13 -1.50 -13.46
N MET A 234 -15.99 -2.44 -13.86
CA MET A 234 -15.98 -2.93 -15.25
C MET A 234 -16.23 -1.82 -16.28
N ASP A 235 -16.92 -0.77 -15.89
CA ASP A 235 -17.22 0.40 -16.71
C ASP A 235 -16.18 1.52 -16.62
N GLY A 236 -15.13 1.33 -15.83
CA GLY A 236 -14.04 2.29 -15.67
C GLY A 236 -14.42 3.57 -14.92
N ILE A 237 -13.47 4.48 -14.81
CA ILE A 237 -13.61 5.81 -14.20
C ILE A 237 -14.01 6.81 -15.30
N ARG A 238 -15.13 7.50 -15.11
CA ARG A 238 -15.85 8.27 -16.13
C ARG A 238 -15.03 9.37 -16.80
N ASP A 239 -14.22 10.11 -16.04
CA ASP A 239 -13.37 11.21 -16.52
C ASP A 239 -11.91 10.78 -16.77
N ARG A 240 -11.59 9.48 -16.65
CA ARG A 240 -10.22 8.94 -16.69
C ARG A 240 -9.27 9.67 -15.74
N ASN A 241 -9.79 10.05 -14.56
CA ASN A 241 -9.05 10.78 -13.52
C ASN A 241 -8.46 12.12 -14.00
N THR A 242 -9.20 12.84 -14.84
CA THR A 242 -8.81 14.17 -15.31
C THR A 242 -8.78 15.16 -14.13
N GLY A 243 -7.64 15.84 -13.89
CA GLY A 243 -7.57 16.82 -12.80
C GLY A 243 -6.16 17.15 -12.34
N ILE A 244 -6.09 17.96 -11.31
CA ILE A 244 -4.86 18.31 -10.58
C ILE A 244 -4.74 17.33 -9.44
N TRP A 245 -4.10 16.19 -9.67
CA TRP A 245 -4.15 15.05 -8.76
C TRP A 245 -3.03 15.01 -7.71
N LYS A 246 -2.03 15.90 -7.83
CA LYS A 246 -0.98 16.12 -6.85
C LYS A 246 -0.91 17.58 -6.43
N ASN A 247 -0.04 17.85 -5.45
CA ASN A 247 0.06 19.16 -4.82
C ASN A 247 0.55 20.27 -5.78
N ILE A 248 0.15 21.49 -5.48
CA ILE A 248 0.71 22.70 -6.06
C ILE A 248 1.31 23.53 -4.93
N SER A 249 2.52 24.07 -5.14
CA SER A 249 3.17 24.92 -4.14
C SER A 249 3.87 26.12 -4.76
N ILE A 250 4.05 27.16 -3.94
CA ILE A 250 4.82 28.36 -4.26
C ILE A 250 5.93 28.54 -3.24
N TYR A 251 7.12 28.85 -3.71
CA TYR A 251 8.28 29.13 -2.86
C TYR A 251 9.24 30.10 -3.53
N ALA A 252 10.24 30.56 -2.78
CA ALA A 252 11.18 31.55 -3.28
C ALA A 252 12.63 31.13 -3.08
N THR A 253 13.45 31.39 -4.09
CA THR A 253 14.91 31.24 -4.04
C THR A 253 15.62 32.54 -4.33
N GLY A 254 16.93 32.60 -4.04
CA GLY A 254 17.77 33.69 -4.57
C GLY A 254 18.04 33.49 -6.08
N LYS A 255 19.20 34.01 -6.53
CA LYS A 255 19.59 33.97 -7.96
C LYS A 255 19.83 32.57 -8.51
N VAL A 256 20.04 31.60 -7.62
CA VAL A 256 20.36 30.20 -7.93
C VAL A 256 19.45 29.28 -7.14
N ALA A 257 18.93 28.22 -7.76
CA ALA A 257 18.08 27.21 -7.15
C ALA A 257 18.74 25.82 -7.19
N LEU A 258 18.40 24.96 -6.22
CA LEU A 258 18.79 23.57 -6.13
C LEU A 258 17.63 22.67 -6.56
N ARG A 259 17.92 21.59 -7.33
CA ARG A 259 16.93 20.59 -7.75
C ARG A 259 17.48 19.19 -7.63
N HIS A 260 16.61 18.24 -7.38
CA HIS A 260 16.85 16.81 -7.49
C HIS A 260 18.13 16.30 -6.80
N PRO A 261 18.35 16.62 -5.49
CA PRO A 261 19.48 16.06 -4.76
C PRO A 261 19.46 14.54 -4.85
N PHE A 262 20.65 13.92 -4.97
CA PHE A 262 20.77 12.48 -5.04
C PHE A 262 21.98 12.01 -4.25
N ILE A 263 21.79 10.94 -3.46
CA ILE A 263 22.83 10.29 -2.69
C ILE A 263 22.96 8.83 -3.15
N LYS A 264 24.18 8.47 -3.56
CA LYS A 264 24.53 7.11 -3.93
C LYS A 264 25.49 6.56 -2.88
N SER A 265 25.07 5.46 -2.22
CA SER A 265 25.89 4.74 -1.24
C SER A 265 26.53 3.50 -1.87
N GLU A 266 27.85 3.34 -1.74
CA GLU A 266 28.58 2.13 -2.13
C GLU A 266 29.18 1.49 -0.88
N LEU A 267 28.75 0.28 -0.55
CA LEU A 267 29.19 -0.45 0.64
C LEU A 267 30.39 -1.35 0.35
N ARG A 268 31.38 -1.35 1.24
CA ARG A 268 32.55 -2.23 1.17
C ARG A 268 32.13 -3.67 1.47
N LYS A 269 32.38 -4.56 0.53
CA LYS A 269 32.12 -6.00 0.68
C LYS A 269 33.34 -6.74 1.23
N PRO A 270 33.17 -7.85 1.94
CA PRO A 270 31.92 -8.47 2.37
C PRO A 270 31.37 -7.95 3.71
N ASP A 271 32.09 -7.08 4.41
CA ASP A 271 31.85 -6.73 5.81
C ASP A 271 30.77 -5.68 6.01
N TYR A 272 30.49 -4.85 4.99
CA TYR A 272 29.50 -3.77 5.03
C TYR A 272 29.75 -2.74 6.16
N ASP A 273 31.00 -2.60 6.58
CA ASP A 273 31.46 -1.76 7.67
C ASP A 273 31.96 -0.38 7.23
N GLN A 274 31.92 -0.11 5.93
CA GLN A 274 32.27 1.18 5.33
C GLN A 274 31.33 1.51 4.18
N ALA A 275 30.85 2.77 4.15
CA ALA A 275 30.07 3.32 3.05
C ALA A 275 30.83 4.48 2.40
N ARG A 276 30.78 4.55 1.07
CA ARG A 276 31.30 5.63 0.24
C ARG A 276 30.12 6.37 -0.38
N GLU A 277 29.91 7.62 0.06
CA GLU A 277 28.76 8.40 -0.37
C GLU A 277 29.15 9.34 -1.52
N THR A 278 28.40 9.27 -2.63
CA THR A 278 28.47 10.23 -3.72
C THR A 278 27.22 11.08 -3.69
N VAL A 279 27.37 12.41 -3.53
CA VAL A 279 26.27 13.35 -3.50
C VAL A 279 26.25 14.17 -4.78
N SER A 280 25.09 14.31 -5.41
CA SER A 280 24.89 15.16 -6.58
C SER A 280 23.66 16.03 -6.45
N VAL A 281 23.66 17.19 -7.11
CA VAL A 281 22.53 18.12 -7.13
C VAL A 281 22.56 18.95 -8.42
N GLU A 282 21.41 19.23 -8.97
CA GLU A 282 21.24 20.15 -10.10
C GLU A 282 21.18 21.59 -9.58
N VAL A 283 22.01 22.46 -10.15
CA VAL A 283 22.09 23.89 -9.82
C VAL A 283 21.63 24.70 -11.00
N ILE A 284 20.58 25.53 -10.80
CA ILE A 284 19.94 26.31 -11.84
C ILE A 284 20.21 27.79 -11.60
N ASN A 285 20.83 28.45 -12.57
CA ASN A 285 20.97 29.93 -12.55
C ASN A 285 19.74 30.55 -13.21
N SER A 286 18.87 31.14 -12.38
CA SER A 286 17.66 31.85 -12.76
C SER A 286 17.82 33.38 -12.77
N SER A 287 19.07 33.87 -12.65
CA SER A 287 19.35 35.33 -12.67
C SER A 287 19.17 35.90 -14.08
N THR A 288 18.99 37.23 -14.11
CA THR A 288 18.95 38.01 -15.35
C THR A 288 20.34 38.35 -15.90
N SER A 289 21.42 38.06 -15.15
CA SER A 289 22.80 38.39 -15.54
C SER A 289 23.33 37.45 -16.64
N ASN A 290 23.74 38.03 -17.77
CA ASN A 290 24.32 37.27 -18.88
C ASN A 290 25.76 36.80 -18.61
N SER A 291 26.45 37.34 -17.57
CA SER A 291 27.86 37.08 -17.30
C SER A 291 28.13 35.80 -16.52
N GLY A 292 27.10 35.01 -16.13
CA GLY A 292 27.23 33.91 -15.21
C GLY A 292 27.48 34.32 -13.77
N ILE A 293 27.28 33.42 -12.83
CA ILE A 293 27.37 33.66 -11.39
C ILE A 293 28.34 32.66 -10.77
N ASN A 294 29.24 33.14 -9.91
CA ASN A 294 30.02 32.28 -9.03
C ASN A 294 29.17 31.90 -7.83
N CYS A 295 29.03 30.64 -7.59
CA CYS A 295 28.26 30.15 -6.46
C CYS A 295 29.02 29.04 -5.71
N LYS A 296 28.60 28.81 -4.47
CA LYS A 296 29.14 27.73 -3.61
C LYS A 296 27.98 26.85 -3.17
N VAL A 297 28.11 25.57 -3.38
CA VAL A 297 27.23 24.57 -2.75
C VAL A 297 27.95 23.98 -1.55
N LYS A 298 27.27 23.98 -0.39
CA LYS A 298 27.70 23.30 0.83
C LYS A 298 26.71 22.19 1.14
N GLY A 299 27.26 21.01 1.45
CA GLY A 299 26.50 19.86 1.95
C GLY A 299 26.87 19.51 3.39
N GLU A 300 25.89 18.97 4.10
CA GLU A 300 26.02 18.50 5.48
C GLU A 300 25.17 17.25 5.68
N ILE A 301 25.75 16.13 6.15
CA ILE A 301 24.99 15.01 6.70
C ILE A 301 24.73 15.33 8.16
N VAL A 302 23.50 15.67 8.47
CA VAL A 302 23.10 16.26 9.76
C VAL A 302 23.33 15.27 10.90
N GLY A 303 24.06 15.72 11.92
CA GLY A 303 24.36 14.89 13.10
C GLY A 303 25.57 13.96 12.96
N GLU A 304 26.20 13.86 11.78
CA GLU A 304 27.34 12.96 11.53
C GLU A 304 28.71 13.68 11.46
N ASN A 305 28.76 14.97 11.72
CA ASN A 305 29.97 15.82 11.59
C ASN A 305 30.62 15.75 10.20
N ILE A 306 29.83 15.50 9.16
CA ILE A 306 30.27 15.41 7.77
C ILE A 306 29.77 16.65 7.03
N SER A 307 30.72 17.45 6.53
CA SER A 307 30.41 18.60 5.68
C SER A 307 31.39 18.72 4.53
N PHE A 308 30.93 19.20 3.40
CA PHE A 308 31.71 19.37 2.17
C PHE A 308 31.20 20.60 1.40
N GLU A 309 32.08 21.23 0.62
CA GLU A 309 31.67 22.39 -0.17
C GLU A 309 32.48 22.51 -1.46
N LYS A 310 31.85 23.07 -2.50
CA LYS A 310 32.47 23.29 -3.80
C LYS A 310 32.00 24.62 -4.39
N SER A 311 32.97 25.39 -4.91
CA SER A 311 32.69 26.64 -5.63
C SER A 311 32.84 26.42 -7.14
N PHE A 312 31.94 26.99 -7.91
CA PHE A 312 31.92 26.88 -9.37
C PHE A 312 31.14 28.02 -9.99
N ARG A 313 31.21 28.14 -11.31
CA ARG A 313 30.47 29.15 -12.07
C ARG A 313 29.35 28.47 -12.85
N VAL A 314 28.16 29.13 -12.86
CA VAL A 314 26.95 28.73 -13.58
C VAL A 314 26.52 29.88 -14.49
N ILE A 315 26.33 29.62 -15.79
CA ILE A 315 25.84 30.63 -16.73
C ILE A 315 24.31 30.74 -16.67
N ARG A 316 23.75 31.83 -17.18
CA ARG A 316 22.29 32.05 -17.20
C ARG A 316 21.58 30.94 -17.93
N GLY A 317 20.53 30.40 -17.33
CA GLY A 317 19.71 29.30 -17.87
C GLY A 317 20.40 27.92 -17.89
N GLU A 318 21.67 27.84 -17.41
CA GLU A 318 22.35 26.54 -17.26
C GLU A 318 21.74 25.78 -16.08
N GLN A 319 21.48 24.49 -16.33
CA GLN A 319 21.22 23.47 -15.31
C GLN A 319 22.48 22.62 -15.17
N LYS A 320 23.27 22.89 -14.14
CA LYS A 320 24.55 22.24 -13.91
C LYS A 320 24.44 21.13 -12.87
N LEU A 321 24.81 19.92 -13.24
CA LEU A 321 24.98 18.85 -12.25
C LEU A 321 26.30 19.04 -11.49
N VAL A 322 26.21 19.17 -10.18
CA VAL A 322 27.36 19.29 -9.26
C VAL A 322 27.46 18.00 -8.45
N THR A 323 28.62 17.37 -8.50
CA THR A 323 28.88 16.10 -7.81
C THR A 323 30.01 16.26 -6.78
N PHE A 324 29.83 15.63 -5.63
CA PHE A 324 30.79 15.48 -4.54
C PHE A 324 31.07 14.00 -4.39
N SER A 325 32.29 13.59 -4.71
CA SER A 325 32.71 12.18 -4.61
C SER A 325 33.62 11.94 -3.41
N PRO A 326 33.74 10.72 -2.92
CA PRO A 326 34.67 10.39 -1.83
C PRO A 326 36.17 10.60 -2.19
N GLU A 327 36.52 10.57 -3.49
CA GLU A 327 37.87 10.85 -3.99
C GLU A 327 38.24 12.31 -3.79
N GLU A 328 37.29 13.21 -4.00
CA GLU A 328 37.48 14.65 -3.83
C GLU A 328 37.21 15.09 -2.37
N PHE A 329 36.30 14.40 -1.68
CA PHE A 329 35.89 14.68 -0.31
C PHE A 329 35.97 13.43 0.57
N PRO A 330 37.17 13.10 1.12
CA PRO A 330 37.39 11.88 1.91
C PRO A 330 36.42 11.71 3.11
N GLN A 331 35.89 12.80 3.66
CA GLN A 331 34.88 12.75 4.73
C GLN A 331 33.55 12.11 4.32
N LEU A 332 33.30 11.91 3.02
CA LEU A 332 32.17 11.14 2.50
C LEU A 332 32.39 9.62 2.59
N VAL A 333 33.55 9.18 3.12
CA VAL A 333 33.77 7.79 3.51
C VAL A 333 33.36 7.61 4.97
N MET A 334 32.23 6.92 5.18
CA MET A 334 31.69 6.67 6.51
C MET A 334 32.14 5.29 7.02
N ASN A 335 32.79 5.24 8.17
CA ASN A 335 33.17 3.99 8.83
C ASN A 335 32.07 3.55 9.81
N SER A 336 31.75 2.26 9.81
CA SER A 336 30.70 1.66 10.62
C SER A 336 29.34 2.38 10.49
N PRO A 337 28.84 2.58 9.25
CA PRO A 337 27.59 3.29 9.04
C PRO A 337 26.41 2.54 9.68
N ARG A 338 25.40 3.27 10.13
CA ARG A 338 24.12 2.68 10.58
C ARG A 338 23.32 2.25 9.35
N LEU A 339 23.34 0.94 9.05
CA LEU A 339 22.66 0.41 7.87
C LEU A 339 21.11 0.45 8.03
N TRP A 340 20.42 0.72 6.93
CA TRP A 340 18.98 0.55 6.84
C TRP A 340 18.63 -0.91 6.51
N TRP A 341 17.58 -1.43 7.13
CA TRP A 341 17.10 -2.80 6.95
C TRP A 341 15.59 -2.84 6.75
N PRO A 342 15.06 -3.82 5.99
CA PRO A 342 13.63 -4.05 5.93
C PRO A 342 13.10 -4.63 7.25
N VAL A 343 11.78 -4.63 7.38
CA VAL A 343 11.06 -5.14 8.54
C VAL A 343 11.57 -6.51 9.00
N ASN A 344 11.69 -6.70 10.32
CA ASN A 344 12.19 -7.90 11.02
C ASN A 344 13.67 -8.28 10.75
N LYS A 345 14.39 -7.55 9.90
CA LYS A 345 15.80 -7.84 9.56
C LYS A 345 16.80 -6.94 10.26
N GLY A 346 16.38 -5.79 10.74
CA GLY A 346 17.20 -4.81 11.45
C GLY A 346 16.52 -3.46 11.61
N PRO A 347 17.21 -2.42 12.10
CA PRO A 347 16.65 -1.09 12.28
C PRO A 347 16.53 -0.34 10.95
N GLN A 348 15.55 0.56 10.87
CA GLN A 348 15.34 1.47 9.75
C GLN A 348 16.11 2.78 9.98
N ASN A 349 17.44 2.71 9.96
CA ASN A 349 18.29 3.89 10.17
C ASN A 349 18.23 4.83 8.96
N LEU A 350 17.93 6.09 9.23
CA LEU A 350 17.83 7.15 8.23
C LEU A 350 18.80 8.28 8.57
N TYR A 351 19.28 8.96 7.55
CA TYR A 351 20.16 10.12 7.59
C TYR A 351 19.50 11.29 6.88
N ASP A 352 19.76 12.50 7.32
CA ASP A 352 19.32 13.73 6.69
C ASP A 352 20.49 14.43 6.00
N LEU A 353 20.39 14.66 4.70
CA LEU A 353 21.30 15.51 3.94
C LEU A 353 20.68 16.90 3.79
N LYS A 354 21.45 17.94 4.12
CA LYS A 354 21.12 19.33 3.85
C LYS A 354 22.12 19.90 2.82
N LEU A 355 21.60 20.44 1.72
CA LEU A 355 22.39 21.16 0.72
C LEU A 355 21.96 22.62 0.72
N THR A 356 22.92 23.53 0.67
CA THR A 356 22.69 24.97 0.54
C THR A 356 23.53 25.54 -0.60
N VAL A 357 22.95 26.44 -1.38
CA VAL A 357 23.70 27.20 -2.39
C VAL A 357 23.75 28.67 -2.01
N SER A 358 24.93 29.27 -2.12
CA SER A 358 25.15 30.69 -1.84
C SER A 358 25.85 31.42 -2.99
N VAL A 359 25.57 32.71 -3.11
CA VAL A 359 26.23 33.66 -4.03
C VAL A 359 26.70 34.81 -3.19
N ASP A 360 27.99 35.19 -3.29
CA ASP A 360 28.63 36.27 -2.52
C ASP A 360 28.36 36.16 -0.99
N GLY A 361 28.34 34.91 -0.47
CA GLY A 361 28.09 34.61 0.94
C GLY A 361 26.59 34.64 1.37
N VAL A 362 25.67 35.02 0.47
CA VAL A 362 24.22 35.02 0.75
C VAL A 362 23.61 33.71 0.29
N ILE A 363 22.90 33.01 1.18
CA ILE A 363 22.19 31.80 0.86
C ILE A 363 21.06 32.12 -0.13
N CYS A 364 21.06 31.42 -1.27
CA CYS A 364 20.04 31.52 -2.32
C CYS A 364 18.96 30.44 -2.19
N ASP A 365 19.37 29.22 -1.88
CA ASP A 365 18.43 28.11 -1.73
C ASP A 365 18.98 27.05 -0.76
N SER A 366 18.07 26.27 -0.19
CA SER A 366 18.39 25.16 0.70
C SER A 366 17.39 24.02 0.49
N VAL A 367 17.92 22.82 0.25
CA VAL A 367 17.11 21.61 0.14
C VAL A 367 17.55 20.59 1.17
N LYS A 368 16.57 19.86 1.72
CA LYS A 368 16.82 18.71 2.58
C LYS A 368 16.30 17.46 1.89
N THR A 369 17.02 16.36 2.05
CA THR A 369 16.55 15.05 1.62
C THR A 369 16.99 14.00 2.63
N ARG A 370 16.13 12.99 2.83
CA ARG A 370 16.42 11.86 3.71
C ARG A 370 16.90 10.68 2.88
N PHE A 371 17.81 9.88 3.42
CA PHE A 371 18.32 8.68 2.77
C PHE A 371 18.68 7.60 3.79
N GLY A 372 18.84 6.37 3.34
CA GLY A 372 19.29 5.25 4.14
C GLY A 372 20.44 4.53 3.45
N ILE A 373 21.47 4.17 4.21
CA ILE A 373 22.65 3.44 3.71
C ILE A 373 22.31 1.96 3.67
N ARG A 374 22.26 1.39 2.48
CA ARG A 374 22.01 -0.03 2.24
C ARG A 374 22.44 -0.45 0.84
N GLU A 375 22.63 -1.74 0.63
CA GLU A 375 22.72 -2.36 -0.68
C GLU A 375 21.54 -3.32 -0.87
N ILE A 376 20.88 -3.26 -2.02
CA ILE A 376 19.88 -4.24 -2.44
C ILE A 376 20.31 -4.83 -3.76
N THR A 377 20.49 -6.14 -3.80
CA THR A 377 20.86 -6.87 -5.02
C THR A 377 19.93 -8.04 -5.24
N SER A 378 19.90 -8.57 -6.45
CA SER A 378 19.20 -9.81 -6.76
C SER A 378 19.95 -10.59 -7.82
N ASP A 379 19.76 -11.91 -7.83
CA ASP A 379 20.26 -12.78 -8.89
C ASP A 379 19.32 -13.98 -9.14
N THR A 380 19.67 -14.79 -10.13
CA THR A 380 18.96 -16.01 -10.51
C THR A 380 19.88 -17.24 -10.44
N LYS A 381 20.85 -17.23 -9.53
CA LYS A 381 21.83 -18.31 -9.33
C LYS A 381 21.30 -19.45 -8.47
N THR A 382 19.99 -19.66 -8.49
CA THR A 382 19.29 -20.75 -7.80
C THR A 382 19.24 -22.00 -8.68
N PRO A 383 19.01 -23.20 -8.14
CA PRO A 383 18.93 -24.43 -8.92
C PRO A 383 17.90 -24.37 -10.07
N ASP A 384 16.76 -23.75 -9.82
CA ASP A 384 15.66 -23.57 -10.78
C ASP A 384 15.64 -22.22 -11.49
N LYS A 385 16.71 -21.40 -11.30
CA LYS A 385 16.85 -20.05 -11.84
C LYS A 385 15.82 -19.05 -11.33
N SER A 386 15.16 -19.33 -10.22
CA SER A 386 14.27 -18.37 -9.56
C SER A 386 15.04 -17.16 -9.02
N ARG A 387 14.39 -15.99 -9.06
CA ARG A 387 15.00 -14.75 -8.55
C ARG A 387 15.04 -14.76 -7.02
N VAL A 388 16.19 -14.37 -6.48
CA VAL A 388 16.39 -14.17 -5.05
C VAL A 388 16.90 -12.76 -4.78
N PHE A 389 16.46 -12.17 -3.67
CA PHE A 389 16.88 -10.84 -3.24
C PHE A 389 17.83 -10.90 -2.05
N TYR A 390 18.73 -9.92 -2.00
CA TYR A 390 19.67 -9.73 -0.89
C TYR A 390 19.61 -8.28 -0.40
N VAL A 391 19.70 -8.09 0.90
CA VAL A 391 19.84 -6.77 1.53
C VAL A 391 21.09 -6.80 2.40
N ASN A 392 22.00 -5.86 2.16
CA ASN A 392 23.31 -5.78 2.84
C ASN A 392 24.02 -7.14 2.88
N GLY A 393 24.05 -7.82 1.71
CA GLY A 393 24.66 -9.12 1.51
C GLY A 393 23.94 -10.31 2.11
N LYS A 394 22.84 -10.12 2.80
CA LYS A 394 22.04 -11.21 3.39
C LYS A 394 20.81 -11.51 2.55
N ARG A 395 20.61 -12.80 2.30
CA ARG A 395 19.45 -13.32 1.58
C ARG A 395 18.14 -12.89 2.25
N LEU A 396 17.17 -12.45 1.48
CA LEU A 396 15.87 -12.01 1.95
C LEU A 396 14.75 -12.85 1.34
N PHE A 397 13.97 -13.52 2.16
CA PHE A 397 12.72 -14.12 1.73
C PHE A 397 11.65 -13.03 1.56
N ILE A 398 11.07 -12.92 0.36
CA ILE A 398 10.06 -11.91 0.06
C ILE A 398 8.69 -12.40 0.53
N ARG A 399 8.13 -11.68 1.48
CA ARG A 399 6.73 -11.73 1.93
C ARG A 399 6.05 -10.48 1.44
N GLY A 400 5.86 -10.41 0.12
CA GLY A 400 5.41 -9.21 -0.54
C GLY A 400 3.92 -9.22 -0.87
N THR A 401 3.46 -8.10 -1.38
CA THR A 401 2.08 -7.94 -1.85
C THR A 401 2.02 -6.93 -2.97
N ASN A 402 0.94 -6.98 -3.74
CA ASN A 402 0.65 -6.01 -4.78
C ASN A 402 -0.14 -4.84 -4.19
N TRP A 403 0.31 -3.63 -4.47
CA TRP A 403 -0.34 -2.38 -4.11
C TRP A 403 -1.16 -1.87 -5.29
N ILE A 404 -2.44 -1.67 -5.07
CA ILE A 404 -3.35 -1.10 -6.05
C ILE A 404 -3.74 0.31 -5.58
N PRO A 405 -3.51 1.36 -6.39
CA PRO A 405 -3.85 2.72 -5.99
C PRO A 405 -5.37 2.91 -5.88
N GLU A 406 -5.79 3.88 -5.09
CA GLU A 406 -7.20 4.30 -5.01
C GLU A 406 -7.70 4.73 -6.39
N ALA A 407 -8.82 4.14 -6.86
CA ALA A 407 -9.23 4.19 -8.26
C ALA A 407 -9.58 5.61 -8.76
N MET A 408 -10.14 6.46 -7.90
CA MET A 408 -10.50 7.84 -8.22
C MET A 408 -9.49 8.88 -7.73
N LEU A 409 -8.31 8.44 -7.28
CA LEU A 409 -7.24 9.30 -6.73
C LEU A 409 -7.72 10.15 -5.54
N ARG A 410 -8.57 9.59 -4.69
CA ARG A 410 -9.01 10.20 -3.42
C ARG A 410 -7.98 9.94 -2.33
N HIS A 411 -6.79 10.50 -2.49
CA HIS A 411 -5.70 10.32 -1.54
C HIS A 411 -5.82 11.26 -0.33
N SER A 412 -5.40 10.77 0.81
CA SER A 412 -5.12 11.56 2.00
C SER A 412 -3.95 10.95 2.76
N ASP A 413 -3.22 11.78 3.50
CA ASP A 413 -2.10 11.31 4.33
C ASP A 413 -2.60 10.34 5.41
N GLU A 414 -3.78 10.59 5.97
CA GLU A 414 -4.44 9.68 6.93
C GLU A 414 -4.67 8.28 6.33
N ARG A 415 -5.21 8.23 5.11
CA ARG A 415 -5.43 6.96 4.40
C ARG A 415 -4.13 6.24 4.13
N THR A 416 -3.14 6.94 3.58
CA THR A 416 -1.81 6.40 3.29
C THR A 416 -1.16 5.84 4.55
N TYR A 417 -1.23 6.58 5.67
CA TYR A 417 -0.74 6.12 6.97
C TYR A 417 -1.44 4.85 7.46
N ALA A 418 -2.77 4.83 7.38
CA ALA A 418 -3.56 3.69 7.85
C ALA A 418 -3.26 2.42 7.05
N GLU A 419 -3.24 2.51 5.72
CA GLU A 419 -2.98 1.38 4.83
C GLU A 419 -1.56 0.84 5.00
N LEU A 420 -0.53 1.69 5.09
CA LEU A 420 0.84 1.26 5.32
C LEU A 420 1.05 0.71 6.74
N ARG A 421 0.31 1.19 7.71
CA ARG A 421 0.31 0.64 9.07
C ARG A 421 -0.32 -0.76 9.11
N TYR A 422 -1.44 -0.99 8.42
CA TYR A 422 -2.02 -2.34 8.25
C TYR A 422 -1.05 -3.26 7.49
N THR A 423 -0.41 -2.76 6.44
CA THR A 423 0.64 -3.49 5.71
C THR A 423 1.78 -3.92 6.64
N ARG A 424 2.29 -2.98 7.44
CA ARG A 424 3.35 -3.28 8.42
C ARG A 424 2.90 -4.29 9.48
N GLN A 425 1.67 -4.17 9.95
CA GLN A 425 1.06 -5.09 10.92
C GLN A 425 0.90 -6.50 10.35
N SER A 426 0.58 -6.63 9.07
CA SER A 426 0.43 -7.93 8.42
C SER A 426 1.72 -8.76 8.36
N GLY A 427 2.89 -8.14 8.57
CA GLY A 427 4.21 -8.80 8.46
C GLY A 427 4.79 -8.82 7.04
N VAL A 428 4.15 -8.17 6.10
CA VAL A 428 4.63 -7.97 4.71
C VAL A 428 5.88 -7.10 4.71
N ASN A 429 6.83 -7.40 3.81
CA ASN A 429 8.12 -6.70 3.71
C ASN A 429 8.38 -6.02 2.35
N LEU A 430 7.53 -6.25 1.35
CA LEU A 430 7.66 -5.63 0.02
C LEU A 430 6.29 -5.32 -0.59
N LEU A 431 6.19 -4.13 -1.19
CA LEU A 431 5.04 -3.64 -1.96
C LEU A 431 5.42 -3.55 -3.44
N ARG A 432 4.70 -4.25 -4.31
CA ARG A 432 4.80 -4.10 -5.76
C ARG A 432 3.80 -3.05 -6.21
N MET A 433 4.31 -1.94 -6.72
CA MET A 433 3.51 -0.90 -7.36
C MET A 433 3.20 -1.36 -8.78
N TRP A 434 2.00 -1.89 -8.97
CA TRP A 434 1.57 -2.52 -10.21
C TRP A 434 1.56 -1.56 -11.41
N GLY A 435 1.97 -2.04 -12.60
CA GLY A 435 2.26 -1.22 -13.79
C GLY A 435 1.07 -0.48 -14.43
N GLY A 436 -0.16 -0.86 -14.12
CA GLY A 436 -1.35 -0.11 -14.53
C GLY A 436 -1.78 1.00 -13.58
N GLY A 437 -1.06 1.17 -12.46
CA GLY A 437 -1.31 2.13 -11.38
C GLY A 437 -0.50 3.43 -11.50
N ILE A 438 0.08 3.86 -10.40
CA ILE A 438 0.84 5.11 -10.27
C ILE A 438 2.14 4.90 -9.47
N ALA A 439 3.02 5.90 -9.47
CA ALA A 439 4.03 6.07 -8.42
C ALA A 439 3.45 6.98 -7.33
N GLU A 440 3.30 6.44 -6.13
CA GLU A 440 2.63 7.07 -4.99
C GLU A 440 3.28 8.39 -4.53
N SER A 441 2.68 9.03 -3.55
CA SER A 441 3.12 10.31 -2.99
C SER A 441 4.49 10.20 -2.29
N ASP A 442 5.17 11.32 -2.06
CA ASP A 442 6.41 11.37 -1.28
C ASP A 442 6.19 10.88 0.16
N TYR A 443 5.03 11.18 0.73
CA TYR A 443 4.65 10.69 2.07
C TYR A 443 4.56 9.17 2.14
N PHE A 444 4.03 8.53 1.10
CA PHE A 444 4.01 7.06 0.99
C PHE A 444 5.42 6.47 1.07
N PHE A 445 6.37 6.99 0.28
CA PHE A 445 7.75 6.50 0.29
C PHE A 445 8.46 6.79 1.62
N GLN A 446 8.22 7.97 2.22
CA GLN A 446 8.76 8.29 3.55
C GLN A 446 8.30 7.30 4.61
N LEU A 447 7.02 6.96 4.62
CA LEU A 447 6.48 5.94 5.53
C LEU A 447 7.06 4.56 5.23
N CYS A 448 7.24 4.17 3.98
CA CYS A 448 7.90 2.92 3.62
C CYS A 448 9.34 2.87 4.15
N ASP A 449 10.09 3.98 4.08
CA ASP A 449 11.44 4.10 4.64
C ASP A 449 11.44 3.89 6.16
N GLU A 450 10.50 4.50 6.88
CA GLU A 450 10.38 4.44 8.33
C GLU A 450 9.86 3.08 8.84
N LEU A 451 8.96 2.46 8.08
CA LEU A 451 8.35 1.18 8.44
C LEU A 451 9.15 -0.04 7.97
N GLY A 452 10.17 0.16 7.12
CA GLY A 452 10.98 -0.91 6.59
C GLY A 452 10.28 -1.73 5.50
N LEU A 453 9.39 -1.11 4.73
CA LEU A 453 8.68 -1.73 3.62
C LEU A 453 9.44 -1.49 2.32
N LEU A 454 9.87 -2.54 1.66
CA LEU A 454 10.51 -2.43 0.34
C LEU A 454 9.47 -2.09 -0.72
N VAL A 455 9.90 -1.38 -1.77
CA VAL A 455 9.06 -1.01 -2.91
C VAL A 455 9.69 -1.51 -4.21
N TRP A 456 8.91 -2.26 -4.96
CA TRP A 456 9.15 -2.64 -6.35
C TRP A 456 8.28 -1.72 -7.21
N GLN A 457 8.88 -0.80 -7.96
CA GLN A 457 8.15 0.17 -8.78
C GLN A 457 8.08 -0.26 -10.23
N GLU A 458 6.87 -0.45 -10.74
CA GLU A 458 6.62 -0.62 -12.18
C GLU A 458 6.26 0.70 -12.84
N PHE A 459 6.54 0.80 -14.15
CA PHE A 459 6.14 1.92 -14.98
C PHE A 459 4.90 1.56 -15.83
N TRP A 460 4.26 2.53 -16.43
CA TRP A 460 2.86 2.53 -16.88
C TRP A 460 2.67 1.85 -18.24
N MET A 461 2.95 0.56 -18.30
CA MET A 461 2.63 -0.34 -19.41
C MET A 461 2.13 -1.69 -18.88
N THR A 462 1.15 -2.29 -19.57
CA THR A 462 0.62 -3.62 -19.28
C THR A 462 0.41 -4.44 -20.54
N GLY A 463 0.38 -5.77 -20.41
CA GLY A 463 0.08 -6.67 -21.52
C GLY A 463 -1.33 -6.52 -22.08
N ASP A 464 -2.26 -5.98 -21.28
CA ASP A 464 -3.66 -5.77 -21.70
C ASP A 464 -3.91 -4.49 -22.49
N THR A 465 -2.93 -3.57 -22.52
CA THR A 465 -3.08 -2.27 -23.20
C THR A 465 -2.06 -2.09 -24.31
N ARG A 466 -2.32 -1.13 -25.19
CA ARG A 466 -1.32 -0.64 -26.14
C ARG A 466 -0.23 0.11 -25.41
N HIS A 467 0.91 0.31 -26.05
CA HIS A 467 2.02 1.07 -25.49
C HIS A 467 1.89 2.56 -25.80
N PRO A 468 2.47 3.45 -24.98
CA PRO A 468 2.50 4.88 -25.24
C PRO A 468 3.05 5.17 -26.63
N HIS A 469 2.33 5.98 -27.38
CA HIS A 469 2.71 6.33 -28.78
C HIS A 469 3.78 7.44 -28.81
N ASP A 470 3.83 8.28 -27.78
CA ASP A 470 4.84 9.33 -27.61
C ASP A 470 5.95 8.86 -26.64
N LYS A 471 7.00 8.28 -27.23
CA LYS A 471 8.15 7.78 -26.49
C LYS A 471 8.85 8.88 -25.68
N ALA A 472 9.00 10.09 -26.24
CA ALA A 472 9.71 11.18 -25.55
C ALA A 472 8.93 11.63 -24.32
N LEU A 473 7.62 11.74 -24.44
CA LEU A 473 6.72 12.04 -23.32
C LEU A 473 6.78 10.96 -22.25
N TYR A 474 6.72 9.68 -22.65
CA TYR A 474 6.83 8.57 -21.70
C TYR A 474 8.16 8.62 -20.92
N MET A 475 9.29 8.75 -21.61
CA MET A 475 10.61 8.78 -21.00
C MET A 475 10.80 9.98 -20.06
N SER A 476 10.26 11.16 -20.41
CA SER A 476 10.30 12.33 -19.52
C SER A 476 9.48 12.14 -18.23
N ASN A 477 8.37 11.42 -18.31
CA ASN A 477 7.57 11.05 -17.13
C ASN A 477 8.30 10.03 -16.24
N VAL A 478 8.99 9.05 -16.85
CA VAL A 478 9.86 8.10 -16.11
C VAL A 478 11.00 8.87 -15.42
N GLU A 479 11.69 9.76 -16.12
CA GLU A 479 12.76 10.59 -15.58
C GLU A 479 12.29 11.41 -14.37
N SER A 480 11.18 12.13 -14.52
CA SER A 480 10.59 12.93 -13.45
C SER A 480 10.28 12.09 -12.21
N THR A 481 9.67 10.93 -12.40
CA THR A 481 9.35 10.00 -11.32
C THR A 481 10.60 9.47 -10.63
N VAL A 482 11.59 9.00 -11.39
CA VAL A 482 12.84 8.45 -10.82
C VAL A 482 13.60 9.51 -10.02
N LYS A 483 13.73 10.72 -10.53
CA LYS A 483 14.38 11.83 -9.82
C LYS A 483 13.70 12.13 -8.48
N ARG A 484 12.38 11.94 -8.37
CA ARG A 484 11.61 12.12 -7.15
C ARG A 484 11.85 11.02 -6.13
N ILE A 485 11.88 9.74 -6.57
CA ILE A 485 11.83 8.60 -5.63
C ILE A 485 13.19 7.93 -5.36
N ARG A 486 14.23 8.22 -6.12
CA ARG A 486 15.51 7.48 -6.08
C ARG A 486 16.30 7.59 -4.75
N ASN A 487 16.01 8.57 -3.87
CA ASN A 487 16.68 8.67 -2.56
C ASN A 487 16.10 7.74 -1.49
N HIS A 488 14.90 7.20 -1.71
CA HIS A 488 14.23 6.37 -0.72
C HIS A 488 14.93 5.01 -0.56
N PRO A 489 15.42 4.64 0.65
CA PRO A 489 16.03 3.34 0.87
C PRO A 489 15.05 2.19 0.71
N SER A 490 13.76 2.42 0.90
CA SER A 490 12.68 1.47 0.65
C SER A 490 12.58 1.06 -0.83
N LEU A 491 12.88 1.96 -1.76
CA LEU A 491 12.87 1.63 -3.19
C LEU A 491 13.94 0.58 -3.52
N ALA A 492 13.48 -0.63 -3.86
CA ALA A 492 14.33 -1.81 -4.03
C ALA A 492 14.63 -2.13 -5.50
N TYR A 493 13.63 -1.99 -6.38
CA TYR A 493 13.68 -2.56 -7.71
C TYR A 493 12.84 -1.76 -8.71
N TYR A 494 13.30 -1.66 -9.94
CA TYR A 494 12.55 -1.10 -11.05
C TYR A 494 12.11 -2.18 -12.02
N VAL A 495 10.90 -2.03 -12.55
CA VAL A 495 10.34 -2.91 -13.58
C VAL A 495 9.65 -2.07 -14.64
N ALA A 496 9.89 -2.36 -15.92
CA ALA A 496 9.38 -1.49 -16.97
C ALA A 496 7.86 -1.67 -17.20
N SER A 497 7.29 -2.83 -16.89
CA SER A 497 5.89 -3.10 -17.22
C SER A 497 5.30 -4.27 -16.43
N ASN A 498 3.98 -4.33 -16.38
CA ASN A 498 3.24 -5.53 -16.00
C ASN A 498 3.01 -6.41 -17.24
N GLU A 499 3.55 -7.64 -17.25
CA GLU A 499 3.28 -8.67 -18.29
C GLU A 499 3.42 -8.17 -19.73
N SER A 500 4.35 -7.24 -19.98
CA SER A 500 4.52 -6.60 -21.28
C SER A 500 6.00 -6.47 -21.65
N THR A 501 6.31 -5.57 -22.56
CA THR A 501 7.67 -5.23 -22.96
C THR A 501 8.12 -3.93 -22.28
N GLU A 502 9.34 -3.49 -22.56
CA GLU A 502 9.84 -2.18 -22.12
C GLU A 502 9.81 -1.16 -23.27
N MET A 503 9.73 0.12 -22.94
CA MET A 503 10.04 1.17 -23.89
C MET A 503 11.56 1.21 -24.12
N THR A 504 11.98 1.13 -25.38
CA THR A 504 13.41 1.14 -25.75
C THR A 504 14.13 2.33 -25.11
N GLY A 505 15.25 2.07 -24.42
CA GLY A 505 16.05 3.08 -23.71
C GLY A 505 15.71 3.22 -22.23
N THR A 506 14.71 2.49 -21.71
CA THR A 506 14.37 2.52 -20.28
C THR A 506 15.51 2.04 -19.39
N PRO A 507 16.20 0.91 -19.66
CA PRO A 507 17.33 0.46 -18.82
C PRO A 507 18.45 1.49 -18.76
N GLU A 508 18.82 2.09 -19.89
CA GLU A 508 19.87 3.10 -19.99
C GLU A 508 19.52 4.34 -19.19
N LEU A 509 18.26 4.83 -19.32
CA LEU A 509 17.77 5.97 -18.54
C LEU A 509 17.81 5.71 -17.03
N LEU A 510 17.33 4.55 -16.58
CA LEU A 510 17.33 4.19 -15.16
C LEU A 510 18.75 4.06 -14.61
N ASN A 511 19.68 3.47 -15.37
CA ASN A 511 21.08 3.38 -14.99
C ASN A 511 21.74 4.77 -14.90
N GLN A 512 21.43 5.67 -15.83
CA GLN A 512 21.94 7.06 -15.80
C GLN A 512 21.41 7.85 -14.61
N LEU A 513 20.11 7.72 -14.28
CA LEU A 513 19.46 8.51 -13.25
C LEU A 513 19.75 8.01 -11.83
N ASP A 514 19.91 6.71 -11.66
CA ASP A 514 20.05 6.04 -10.37
C ASP A 514 21.29 5.10 -10.35
N GLY A 515 21.26 4.02 -11.13
CA GLY A 515 22.37 3.06 -11.24
C GLY A 515 22.61 2.23 -9.97
N THR A 516 21.74 2.28 -8.97
CA THR A 516 21.89 1.56 -7.69
C THR A 516 20.83 0.47 -7.45
N ARG A 517 19.78 0.44 -8.23
CA ARG A 517 18.68 -0.55 -8.14
C ARG A 517 18.73 -1.54 -9.28
N GLY A 518 18.32 -2.78 -8.99
CA GLY A 518 18.08 -3.78 -10.01
C GLY A 518 16.93 -3.41 -10.93
N TYR A 519 16.91 -4.05 -12.10
CA TYR A 519 15.93 -3.81 -13.15
C TYR A 519 15.53 -5.11 -13.83
N GLN A 520 14.29 -5.19 -14.27
CA GLN A 520 13.81 -6.19 -15.23
C GLN A 520 12.76 -5.61 -16.18
N MET A 521 12.63 -6.23 -17.36
CA MET A 521 11.79 -5.75 -18.45
C MET A 521 10.29 -5.79 -18.10
N GLN A 522 9.84 -6.83 -17.41
CA GLN A 522 8.43 -7.00 -17.03
C GLN A 522 8.29 -7.88 -15.80
N SER A 523 7.08 -7.91 -15.20
CA SER A 523 6.82 -8.57 -13.92
C SER A 523 7.12 -10.07 -13.91
N GLU A 524 6.85 -10.78 -14.99
CA GLU A 524 6.91 -12.25 -15.10
C GLU A 524 8.11 -12.72 -15.95
N CYS A 525 9.30 -12.22 -15.67
CA CYS A 525 10.51 -12.62 -16.38
C CYS A 525 11.70 -12.73 -15.43
N ALA A 526 12.85 -13.16 -15.97
CA ALA A 526 14.12 -13.17 -15.26
C ALA A 526 14.08 -13.87 -13.88
N GLY A 527 13.46 -15.05 -13.83
CA GLY A 527 13.35 -15.87 -12.63
C GLY A 527 12.13 -15.58 -11.76
N VAL A 528 11.20 -14.77 -12.26
CA VAL A 528 9.86 -14.58 -11.69
C VAL A 528 8.86 -15.41 -12.51
N HIS A 529 8.03 -16.20 -11.82
CA HIS A 529 7.06 -17.09 -12.48
C HIS A 529 5.80 -16.35 -12.92
N ASP A 530 4.97 -17.04 -13.71
CA ASP A 530 3.62 -16.57 -14.05
C ASP A 530 2.76 -16.47 -12.78
N GLY A 531 1.94 -15.41 -12.69
CA GLY A 531 0.99 -15.21 -11.61
C GLY A 531 -0.12 -16.26 -11.57
N SER A 532 -0.73 -16.52 -10.44
CA SER A 532 -1.84 -17.41 -10.20
C SER A 532 -1.62 -18.24 -8.90
N PRO A 533 -2.69 -18.70 -8.20
CA PRO A 533 -4.12 -18.46 -8.44
C PRO A 533 -4.60 -17.15 -7.83
N TYR A 534 -5.82 -16.74 -8.20
CA TYR A 534 -6.47 -15.50 -7.72
C TYR A 534 -7.79 -15.75 -6.98
N LYS A 535 -8.03 -16.96 -6.53
CA LYS A 535 -9.33 -17.40 -5.99
C LYS A 535 -9.20 -18.25 -4.73
N GLN A 536 -10.31 -18.38 -4.04
CA GLN A 536 -10.46 -19.30 -2.90
C GLN A 536 -10.38 -20.76 -3.37
N VAL A 537 -9.59 -21.56 -2.68
CA VAL A 537 -9.46 -23.00 -2.91
C VAL A 537 -9.39 -23.75 -1.57
N ASN A 538 -9.52 -25.08 -1.60
CA ASN A 538 -9.24 -25.87 -0.42
C ASN A 538 -7.76 -25.66 -0.01
N PRO A 539 -7.44 -25.42 1.27
CA PRO A 539 -6.07 -25.22 1.75
C PRO A 539 -5.08 -26.31 1.29
N MET A 540 -5.51 -27.57 1.21
CA MET A 540 -4.67 -28.69 0.76
C MET A 540 -4.13 -28.49 -0.66
N GLN A 541 -4.89 -27.82 -1.55
CA GLN A 541 -4.47 -27.57 -2.93
C GLN A 541 -3.22 -26.69 -3.02
N HIS A 542 -3.01 -25.78 -2.05
CA HIS A 542 -1.77 -25.00 -1.98
C HIS A 542 -0.57 -25.92 -1.69
N TYR A 543 -0.71 -26.84 -0.73
CA TYR A 543 0.37 -27.76 -0.37
C TYR A 543 0.66 -28.81 -1.45
N GLU A 544 -0.35 -29.28 -2.18
CA GLU A 544 -0.19 -30.18 -3.34
C GLU A 544 0.26 -29.48 -4.62
N ASN A 545 0.33 -28.15 -4.60
CA ASN A 545 0.62 -27.38 -5.79
C ASN A 545 -0.41 -27.56 -6.93
N THR A 546 -1.67 -27.72 -6.55
CA THR A 546 -2.79 -27.95 -7.48
C THR A 546 -3.81 -26.81 -7.46
N ALA A 547 -3.49 -25.70 -6.79
CA ALA A 547 -4.39 -24.55 -6.64
C ALA A 547 -4.67 -23.82 -7.96
N SER A 548 -3.82 -23.96 -8.97
CA SER A 548 -3.99 -23.35 -10.27
C SER A 548 -3.89 -24.32 -11.42
N PRO A 549 -4.80 -24.25 -12.41
CA PRO A 549 -4.72 -25.05 -13.63
C PRO A 549 -3.54 -24.63 -14.55
N ARG A 550 -2.95 -23.47 -14.33
CA ARG A 550 -1.76 -22.97 -15.06
C ARG A 550 -0.46 -23.56 -14.54
N GLY A 551 -0.52 -24.48 -13.52
CA GLY A 551 0.66 -25.07 -12.93
C GLY A 551 1.47 -24.11 -12.06
N SER A 552 0.82 -23.12 -11.44
CA SER A 552 1.47 -22.26 -10.46
C SER A 552 2.11 -23.06 -9.36
N ARG A 553 3.33 -22.69 -9.00
CA ARG A 553 4.14 -23.39 -8.01
C ARG A 553 4.21 -22.58 -6.74
N VAL A 554 4.23 -23.28 -5.60
CA VAL A 554 4.52 -22.69 -4.28
C VAL A 554 6.03 -22.74 -3.98
N ASP A 555 6.83 -22.56 -5.02
CA ASP A 555 8.30 -22.44 -5.00
C ASP A 555 8.74 -21.31 -5.96
N GLY A 556 10.02 -21.00 -5.97
CA GLY A 556 10.57 -19.93 -6.77
C GLY A 556 10.16 -18.56 -6.27
N PHE A 557 9.83 -17.67 -7.19
CA PHE A 557 9.30 -16.33 -6.91
C PHE A 557 8.02 -16.11 -7.74
N ASN A 558 6.90 -15.92 -7.05
CA ASN A 558 5.60 -15.68 -7.70
C ASN A 558 5.18 -14.21 -7.54
N PRO A 559 4.89 -13.45 -8.63
CA PRO A 559 4.54 -12.05 -8.56
C PRO A 559 3.07 -11.80 -8.19
N GLU A 560 2.20 -12.82 -8.30
CA GLU A 560 0.75 -12.67 -8.11
C GLU A 560 0.11 -13.98 -7.65
N TYR A 561 -0.07 -14.15 -6.36
CA TYR A 561 -0.67 -15.35 -5.78
C TYR A 561 -1.58 -14.99 -4.62
N GLY A 562 -2.90 -15.09 -4.76
CA GLY A 562 -3.81 -14.63 -3.72
C GLY A 562 -5.24 -15.12 -3.85
N ALA A 563 -6.07 -14.61 -2.96
CA ALA A 563 -7.50 -14.86 -2.94
C ALA A 563 -8.26 -13.68 -2.34
N PRO A 564 -9.50 -13.40 -2.81
CA PRO A 564 -10.35 -12.38 -2.22
C PRO A 564 -10.93 -12.86 -0.88
N THR A 565 -11.46 -11.91 -0.11
CA THR A 565 -12.31 -12.17 1.05
C THR A 565 -13.59 -11.33 0.95
N LEU A 566 -14.61 -11.66 1.74
CA LEU A 566 -15.80 -10.83 1.85
C LEU A 566 -15.53 -9.68 2.84
N PRO A 567 -16.06 -8.45 2.63
CA PRO A 567 -16.08 -7.41 3.66
C PRO A 567 -16.88 -7.84 4.90
N THR A 568 -16.71 -7.12 6.02
CA THR A 568 -17.62 -7.27 7.16
C THR A 568 -19.03 -6.83 6.78
N VAL A 569 -20.06 -7.29 7.51
CA VAL A 569 -21.44 -6.96 7.20
C VAL A 569 -21.73 -5.46 7.29
N GLU A 570 -21.05 -4.76 8.18
CA GLU A 570 -21.18 -3.32 8.36
C GLU A 570 -20.78 -2.57 7.07
N ILE A 571 -19.71 -3.04 6.43
CA ILE A 571 -19.22 -2.47 5.17
C ILE A 571 -20.13 -2.82 4.00
N LEU A 572 -20.63 -4.04 3.94
CA LEU A 572 -21.61 -4.43 2.91
C LEU A 572 -22.85 -3.53 2.95
N ARG A 573 -23.32 -3.17 4.14
CA ARG A 573 -24.45 -2.23 4.33
C ARG A 573 -24.13 -0.80 3.91
N GLU A 574 -22.87 -0.41 3.87
CA GLU A 574 -22.43 0.90 3.38
C GLU A 574 -22.27 0.94 1.86
N MET A 575 -22.24 -0.20 1.17
CA MET A 575 -22.01 -0.29 -0.27
C MET A 575 -23.27 -0.26 -1.12
N MET A 576 -24.39 -0.74 -0.60
CA MET A 576 -25.62 -0.95 -1.36
C MET A 576 -26.86 -0.92 -0.45
N ASP A 577 -28.03 -0.86 -1.05
CA ASP A 577 -29.29 -0.90 -0.33
C ASP A 577 -29.54 -2.26 0.33
N GLU A 578 -30.27 -2.29 1.47
CA GLU A 578 -30.64 -3.52 2.20
C GLU A 578 -31.34 -4.55 1.31
N LYS A 579 -32.18 -4.12 0.35
CA LYS A 579 -32.85 -5.00 -0.61
C LYS A 579 -31.93 -5.74 -1.55
N ASP A 580 -30.71 -5.19 -1.77
CA ASP A 580 -29.68 -5.76 -2.65
C ASP A 580 -28.69 -6.65 -1.90
N LEU A 581 -28.67 -6.56 -0.57
CA LEU A 581 -27.83 -7.38 0.30
C LEU A 581 -28.33 -8.79 0.46
N TRP A 582 -29.63 -8.94 0.78
CA TRP A 582 -30.19 -10.25 1.09
C TRP A 582 -31.69 -10.37 0.75
N PRO A 583 -32.13 -11.41 -0.02
CA PRO A 583 -31.26 -12.35 -0.74
C PRO A 583 -30.32 -11.61 -1.70
N ILE A 584 -29.14 -12.19 -1.96
CA ILE A 584 -28.11 -11.55 -2.79
C ILE A 584 -28.70 -11.13 -4.14
N ASN A 585 -28.69 -9.81 -4.42
CA ASN A 585 -28.99 -9.31 -5.76
C ASN A 585 -27.76 -9.47 -6.66
N LYS A 586 -27.84 -10.49 -7.53
CA LYS A 586 -26.71 -10.87 -8.39
C LYS A 586 -26.23 -9.71 -9.27
N GLU A 587 -27.12 -8.86 -9.79
CA GLU A 587 -26.75 -7.76 -10.67
C GLU A 587 -25.85 -6.72 -9.94
N VAL A 588 -26.22 -6.37 -8.71
CA VAL A 588 -25.47 -5.40 -7.90
C VAL A 588 -24.14 -6.01 -7.41
N TRP A 589 -24.18 -7.23 -6.93
CA TRP A 589 -23.00 -7.92 -6.41
C TRP A 589 -21.98 -8.21 -7.50
N ASP A 590 -22.39 -8.69 -8.68
CA ASP A 590 -21.49 -8.93 -9.80
C ASP A 590 -20.84 -7.63 -10.29
N TYR A 591 -21.56 -6.52 -10.24
CA TYR A 591 -21.02 -5.21 -10.60
C TYR A 591 -19.95 -4.75 -9.59
N LEU A 592 -20.16 -5.00 -8.30
CA LEU A 592 -19.24 -4.65 -7.22
C LEU A 592 -18.13 -5.71 -6.99
N ASP A 593 -18.08 -6.79 -7.77
CA ASP A 593 -17.08 -7.85 -7.73
C ASP A 593 -15.78 -7.49 -8.50
N GLY A 594 -15.70 -6.32 -9.12
CA GLY A 594 -14.60 -6.03 -10.04
C GLY A 594 -14.68 -6.89 -11.30
N ASN A 595 -15.78 -6.78 -12.03
CA ASN A 595 -16.10 -7.43 -13.31
C ASN A 595 -16.33 -8.96 -13.30
N GLY A 596 -16.64 -9.55 -12.16
CA GLY A 596 -16.92 -10.98 -12.03
C GLY A 596 -15.70 -11.88 -12.07
N PHE A 597 -14.49 -11.34 -12.02
CA PHE A 597 -13.24 -12.11 -12.01
C PHE A 597 -13.17 -13.06 -10.81
N HIS A 598 -13.64 -12.61 -9.65
CA HIS A 598 -13.58 -13.34 -8.40
C HIS A 598 -14.78 -14.30 -8.21
N LEU A 599 -15.80 -14.18 -9.05
CA LEU A 599 -17.01 -15.02 -9.03
C LEU A 599 -17.71 -15.07 -7.65
N MET A 600 -17.80 -13.89 -6.97
CA MET A 600 -18.32 -13.80 -5.60
C MET A 600 -19.78 -14.24 -5.47
N THR A 601 -20.63 -14.05 -6.49
CA THR A 601 -22.02 -14.45 -6.46
C THR A 601 -22.29 -15.92 -6.84
N THR A 602 -21.33 -16.62 -7.37
CA THR A 602 -21.44 -18.02 -7.77
C THR A 602 -20.52 -18.89 -6.94
N MET A 603 -19.25 -18.94 -7.33
CA MET A 603 -18.26 -19.82 -6.69
C MET A 603 -18.03 -19.49 -5.21
N TYR A 604 -17.94 -18.20 -4.85
CA TYR A 604 -17.73 -17.79 -3.46
C TYR A 604 -18.94 -18.12 -2.58
N THR A 605 -20.16 -17.92 -3.10
CA THR A 605 -21.39 -18.33 -2.40
C THR A 605 -21.43 -19.84 -2.15
N ASP A 606 -21.03 -20.65 -3.12
CA ASP A 606 -20.94 -22.10 -2.95
C ASP A 606 -19.92 -22.47 -1.85
N LEU A 607 -18.76 -21.85 -1.86
CA LEU A 607 -17.73 -22.08 -0.83
C LEU A 607 -18.20 -21.66 0.57
N VAL A 608 -18.89 -20.53 0.71
CA VAL A 608 -19.50 -20.09 1.97
C VAL A 608 -20.54 -21.09 2.48
N ASN A 609 -21.32 -21.69 1.59
CA ASN A 609 -22.33 -22.69 1.94
C ASN A 609 -21.75 -23.98 2.53
N HIS A 610 -20.43 -24.26 2.38
CA HIS A 610 -19.76 -25.35 3.09
C HIS A 610 -19.70 -25.13 4.61
N TYR A 611 -19.96 -23.94 5.09
CA TYR A 611 -20.21 -23.62 6.50
C TYR A 611 -21.69 -23.75 6.89
N GLY A 612 -22.52 -24.36 6.03
CA GLY A 612 -23.97 -24.42 6.11
C GLY A 612 -24.65 -23.25 5.40
N LYS A 613 -25.91 -23.44 4.95
CA LYS A 613 -26.70 -22.37 4.31
C LYS A 613 -26.89 -21.20 5.27
N SER A 614 -26.80 -20.00 4.73
CA SER A 614 -27.01 -18.77 5.49
C SER A 614 -28.48 -18.32 5.37
N SER A 615 -29.02 -17.79 6.47
CA SER A 615 -30.39 -17.25 6.56
C SER A 615 -30.42 -15.72 6.51
N SER A 616 -29.28 -15.08 6.64
CA SER A 616 -29.12 -13.61 6.66
C SER A 616 -27.77 -13.19 6.12
N ILE A 617 -27.67 -11.89 5.79
CA ILE A 617 -26.38 -11.29 5.36
C ILE A 617 -25.35 -11.32 6.50
N ASP A 618 -25.76 -11.17 7.76
CA ASP A 618 -24.85 -11.23 8.92
C ASP A 618 -24.18 -12.60 9.02
N GLU A 619 -24.95 -13.66 8.88
CA GLU A 619 -24.45 -15.03 8.90
C GLU A 619 -23.56 -15.32 7.68
N PHE A 620 -23.96 -14.88 6.49
CA PHE A 620 -23.20 -15.03 5.27
C PHE A 620 -21.85 -14.31 5.36
N ALA A 621 -21.82 -13.07 5.83
CA ALA A 621 -20.61 -12.28 5.99
C ALA A 621 -19.66 -12.90 7.03
N GLN A 622 -20.18 -13.43 8.15
CA GLN A 622 -19.36 -14.13 9.16
C GLN A 622 -18.68 -15.38 8.58
N LYS A 623 -19.39 -16.19 7.80
CA LYS A 623 -18.84 -17.35 7.10
C LYS A 623 -17.82 -16.95 6.04
N GLY A 624 -18.06 -15.83 5.35
CA GLY A 624 -17.09 -15.23 4.42
C GLY A 624 -15.78 -14.82 5.10
N GLN A 625 -15.83 -14.29 6.33
CA GLN A 625 -14.64 -14.00 7.11
C GLN A 625 -13.84 -15.27 7.48
N LEU A 626 -14.52 -16.36 7.83
CA LEU A 626 -13.88 -17.68 8.09
C LEU A 626 -13.14 -18.20 6.84
N LEU A 627 -13.78 -18.10 5.69
CA LEU A 627 -13.21 -18.53 4.41
C LEU A 627 -11.98 -17.67 4.04
N GLY A 628 -12.07 -16.34 4.18
CA GLY A 628 -10.96 -15.45 3.95
C GLY A 628 -9.76 -15.72 4.89
N ALA A 629 -10.04 -15.98 6.16
CA ALA A 629 -9.04 -16.31 7.17
C ALA A 629 -8.26 -17.60 6.83
N ILE A 630 -8.96 -18.69 6.51
CA ILE A 630 -8.31 -20.00 6.25
C ILE A 630 -7.47 -19.95 4.98
N ASN A 631 -7.94 -19.26 3.95
CA ASN A 631 -7.19 -19.14 2.69
C ASN A 631 -5.95 -18.27 2.82
N SER A 632 -6.07 -17.08 3.39
CA SER A 632 -4.92 -16.19 3.62
C SER A 632 -3.84 -16.91 4.44
N LYS A 633 -4.26 -17.59 5.52
CA LYS A 633 -3.35 -18.38 6.36
C LYS A 633 -2.64 -19.47 5.57
N SER A 634 -3.37 -20.31 4.84
CA SER A 634 -2.79 -21.44 4.12
C SER A 634 -1.83 -21.01 3.00
N ILE A 635 -2.13 -19.92 2.30
CA ILE A 635 -1.21 -19.35 1.30
C ILE A 635 0.12 -19.00 1.96
N TRP A 636 0.11 -18.17 3.01
CA TRP A 636 1.34 -17.73 3.64
C TRP A 636 2.12 -18.87 4.29
N GLU A 637 1.43 -19.82 4.91
CA GLU A 637 2.08 -20.94 5.62
C GLU A 637 2.73 -21.94 4.66
N VAL A 638 2.16 -22.21 3.49
CA VAL A 638 2.82 -23.07 2.51
C VAL A 638 4.07 -22.44 1.93
N TRP A 639 4.06 -21.14 1.67
CA TRP A 639 5.24 -20.41 1.23
C TRP A 639 6.31 -20.33 2.32
N ASN A 640 5.91 -20.15 3.59
CA ASN A 640 6.81 -20.25 4.73
C ASN A 640 7.44 -21.63 4.88
N TYR A 641 6.65 -22.72 4.66
CA TYR A 641 7.17 -24.09 4.74
C TYR A 641 8.30 -24.33 3.73
N ASN A 642 8.16 -23.80 2.53
CA ASN A 642 9.12 -23.93 1.44
C ASN A 642 10.25 -22.88 1.48
N LYS A 643 10.28 -22.03 2.50
CA LYS A 643 11.17 -20.89 2.60
C LYS A 643 12.64 -21.25 2.38
N LEU A 644 13.26 -20.62 1.39
CA LEU A 644 14.69 -20.57 1.08
C LEU A 644 15.34 -21.90 0.66
N ASP A 645 14.70 -23.05 0.86
CA ASP A 645 15.26 -24.32 0.46
C ASP A 645 14.14 -25.35 0.30
N TYR A 646 13.97 -25.86 -0.92
CA TYR A 646 12.95 -26.82 -1.25
C TYR A 646 13.53 -27.90 -2.18
N GLY A 647 14.40 -28.80 -1.62
CA GLY A 647 15.09 -29.84 -2.39
C GLY A 647 15.90 -29.25 -3.54
N ASP A 648 15.60 -29.67 -4.76
CA ASP A 648 16.20 -29.18 -6.02
C ASP A 648 15.55 -27.91 -6.59
N ARG A 649 14.52 -27.39 -5.93
CA ARG A 649 13.88 -26.11 -6.21
C ARG A 649 14.17 -25.13 -5.09
N PHE A 650 14.04 -23.82 -5.38
CA PHE A 650 14.32 -22.75 -4.42
C PHE A 650 13.11 -21.85 -4.26
N CYS A 651 12.63 -21.70 -3.04
CA CYS A 651 11.53 -20.77 -2.73
C CYS A 651 12.08 -19.47 -2.16
N SER A 652 11.94 -18.38 -2.89
CA SER A 652 12.47 -17.04 -2.54
C SER A 652 11.40 -16.03 -2.14
N GLY A 653 10.13 -16.30 -2.44
CA GLY A 653 9.04 -15.45 -2.00
C GLY A 653 7.86 -15.34 -2.95
N LEU A 654 6.88 -14.60 -2.46
CA LEU A 654 5.67 -14.29 -3.23
C LEU A 654 5.27 -12.83 -3.05
N LEU A 655 4.49 -12.31 -4.02
CA LEU A 655 3.73 -11.09 -3.90
C LEU A 655 2.23 -11.46 -3.90
N PHE A 656 1.59 -11.29 -2.75
CA PHE A 656 0.17 -11.63 -2.60
C PHE A 656 -0.70 -10.72 -3.50
N TRP A 657 -1.54 -11.31 -4.35
CA TRP A 657 -2.44 -10.59 -5.23
C TRP A 657 -3.82 -10.45 -4.60
N TYR A 658 -4.16 -9.33 -4.14
CA TYR A 658 -3.52 -8.12 -3.65
C TYR A 658 -4.08 -7.85 -2.25
N HIS A 659 -3.59 -6.86 -1.49
CA HIS A 659 -3.93 -6.74 -0.06
C HIS A 659 -4.84 -5.56 0.31
N ASN A 660 -4.89 -4.50 -0.52
CA ASN A 660 -5.72 -3.31 -0.30
C ASN A 660 -6.79 -3.18 -1.40
N CYS A 661 -7.84 -2.41 -1.16
CA CYS A 661 -8.93 -2.21 -2.12
C CYS A 661 -8.86 -0.85 -2.79
N SER A 662 -8.88 -0.82 -4.12
CA SER A 662 -8.89 0.40 -4.93
C SER A 662 -10.22 1.17 -4.86
N MET A 663 -11.31 0.47 -4.60
CA MET A 663 -12.67 1.00 -4.46
C MET A 663 -13.49 0.14 -3.50
N ARG A 664 -14.72 0.55 -3.18
CA ARG A 664 -15.67 -0.32 -2.48
C ARG A 664 -16.06 -1.49 -3.37
N GLN A 665 -15.80 -2.70 -2.92
CA GLN A 665 -16.07 -3.93 -3.68
C GLN A 665 -16.39 -5.10 -2.74
N VAL A 666 -17.22 -6.03 -3.23
CA VAL A 666 -17.56 -7.26 -2.47
C VAL A 666 -16.42 -8.28 -2.46
N ALA A 667 -15.49 -8.18 -3.41
CA ALA A 667 -14.24 -8.94 -3.43
C ALA A 667 -13.15 -8.21 -2.63
N SER A 668 -13.33 -8.05 -1.33
CA SER A 668 -12.42 -7.36 -0.41
C SER A 668 -11.08 -8.10 -0.24
N ARG A 669 -10.21 -7.55 0.57
CA ARG A 669 -8.84 -8.02 0.81
C ARG A 669 -8.52 -8.02 2.32
N MET A 670 -7.29 -7.72 2.72
CA MET A 670 -6.91 -7.62 4.14
C MET A 670 -7.66 -6.51 4.88
N TRP A 671 -8.03 -5.46 4.18
CA TRP A 671 -8.99 -4.43 4.60
C TRP A 671 -9.78 -3.96 3.38
N ASP A 672 -10.94 -3.39 3.61
CA ASP A 672 -11.75 -2.82 2.56
C ASP A 672 -11.37 -1.37 2.24
N TRP A 673 -12.00 -0.79 1.22
CA TRP A 673 -11.75 0.60 0.84
C TRP A 673 -12.05 1.60 1.97
N SER A 674 -12.99 1.29 2.86
CA SER A 674 -13.34 2.15 4.00
C SER A 674 -12.37 2.03 5.18
N LEU A 675 -11.25 1.30 5.03
CA LEU A 675 -10.24 1.05 6.07
C LEU A 675 -10.74 0.19 7.23
N GLU A 676 -11.71 -0.69 6.99
CA GLU A 676 -12.13 -1.70 7.96
C GLU A 676 -11.36 -3.00 7.75
N PRO A 677 -10.58 -3.48 8.73
CA PRO A 677 -9.84 -4.72 8.61
C PRO A 677 -10.75 -5.95 8.55
N THR A 678 -10.40 -6.91 7.71
CA THR A 678 -11.03 -8.22 7.62
C THR A 678 -10.25 -9.26 8.43
N ALA A 679 -10.81 -10.46 8.58
CA ALA A 679 -10.11 -11.58 9.20
C ALA A 679 -8.81 -11.94 8.46
N SER A 680 -8.74 -11.69 7.15
CA SER A 680 -7.54 -11.95 6.35
C SER A 680 -6.32 -11.17 6.83
N LEU A 681 -6.48 -9.92 7.31
CA LEU A 681 -5.36 -9.15 7.88
C LEU A 681 -4.74 -9.86 9.09
N TYR A 682 -5.58 -10.25 10.06
CA TYR A 682 -5.08 -10.82 11.32
C TYR A 682 -4.54 -12.24 11.15
N HIS A 683 -5.15 -13.03 10.26
CA HIS A 683 -4.64 -14.36 9.95
C HIS A 683 -3.37 -14.33 9.10
N THR A 684 -3.21 -13.33 8.23
CA THR A 684 -1.92 -13.03 7.57
C THR A 684 -0.86 -12.62 8.60
N ALA A 685 -1.18 -11.66 9.48
CA ALA A 685 -0.26 -11.19 10.52
C ALA A 685 0.20 -12.33 11.43
N ASN A 686 -0.70 -13.23 11.81
CA ASN A 686 -0.37 -14.42 12.58
C ASN A 686 0.57 -15.36 11.80
N SER A 687 0.28 -15.64 10.50
CA SER A 687 1.11 -16.51 9.67
C SER A 687 2.50 -15.94 9.38
N LEU A 688 2.65 -14.61 9.43
CA LEU A 688 3.90 -13.90 9.18
C LEU A 688 4.60 -13.41 10.47
N GLU A 689 4.20 -13.92 11.65
CA GLU A 689 4.97 -13.70 12.88
C GLU A 689 6.45 -14.06 12.66
N PRO A 690 7.39 -13.29 13.18
CA PRO A 690 8.84 -13.58 12.98
C PRO A 690 9.30 -14.93 13.50
N LEU A 691 8.64 -15.46 14.54
CA LEU A 691 8.75 -16.83 15.04
C LEU A 691 7.36 -17.41 15.05
N HIS A 692 7.08 -18.40 14.19
CA HIS A 692 5.74 -18.89 13.92
C HIS A 692 5.67 -20.42 13.91
N ALA A 693 4.69 -21.00 14.62
CA ALA A 693 4.38 -22.43 14.56
C ALA A 693 3.19 -22.63 13.63
N GLN A 694 3.34 -23.47 12.62
CA GLN A 694 2.33 -23.74 11.59
C GLN A 694 2.06 -25.22 11.37
N PHE A 695 0.86 -25.52 10.82
CA PHE A 695 0.37 -26.86 10.57
C PHE A 695 0.34 -27.16 9.07
N ASP A 696 0.91 -28.31 8.67
CA ASP A 696 0.79 -28.81 7.31
C ASP A 696 -0.48 -29.69 7.17
N TYR A 697 -1.39 -29.26 6.31
CA TYR A 697 -2.68 -29.92 6.10
C TYR A 697 -2.58 -31.29 5.45
N LEU A 698 -1.54 -31.58 4.65
CA LEU A 698 -1.36 -32.86 3.98
C LEU A 698 -0.63 -33.87 4.87
N LYS A 699 0.48 -33.45 5.46
CA LYS A 699 1.35 -34.32 6.25
C LYS A 699 0.88 -34.49 7.69
N ASN A 700 -0.02 -33.64 8.16
CA ASN A 700 -0.41 -33.53 9.57
C ASN A 700 0.79 -33.23 10.49
N THR A 701 1.77 -32.48 10.01
CA THR A 701 2.97 -32.13 10.77
C THR A 701 2.93 -30.67 11.21
N VAL A 702 3.76 -30.33 12.19
CA VAL A 702 3.96 -28.99 12.69
C VAL A 702 5.39 -28.54 12.36
N SER A 703 5.52 -27.41 11.72
CA SER A 703 6.79 -26.78 11.44
C SER A 703 6.92 -25.46 12.21
N VAL A 704 8.16 -25.00 12.45
CA VAL A 704 8.41 -23.72 13.10
C VAL A 704 9.31 -22.84 12.23
N VAL A 705 8.84 -21.68 11.90
CA VAL A 705 9.50 -20.69 11.04
C VAL A 705 10.28 -19.70 11.89
N ASN A 706 11.48 -19.34 11.45
CA ASN A 706 12.28 -18.24 11.99
C ASN A 706 12.64 -17.24 10.88
N ASP A 707 12.17 -16.03 11.00
CA ASP A 707 12.44 -14.93 10.06
C ASP A 707 13.60 -14.01 10.49
N PHE A 708 14.21 -14.26 11.66
CA PHE A 708 15.38 -13.50 12.10
C PHE A 708 16.68 -14.07 11.56
N TYR A 709 17.67 -13.23 11.31
CA TYR A 709 19.05 -13.66 10.92
C TYR A 709 19.88 -14.24 12.07
N ARG A 710 19.22 -14.74 13.12
CA ARG A 710 19.84 -15.44 14.24
C ARG A 710 19.09 -16.73 14.55
N SER A 711 19.80 -17.74 15.02
CA SER A 711 19.23 -19.00 15.49
C SER A 711 18.66 -18.88 16.91
N PHE A 712 17.77 -19.81 17.24
CA PHE A 712 17.22 -19.94 18.60
C PHE A 712 17.20 -21.42 18.99
N ASP A 713 17.77 -21.74 20.17
CA ASP A 713 17.88 -23.12 20.64
C ASP A 713 16.95 -23.39 21.83
N ASN A 714 16.57 -24.69 21.97
CA ASN A 714 15.78 -25.19 23.08
C ASN A 714 14.39 -24.50 23.21
N TYR A 715 13.74 -24.22 22.07
CA TYR A 715 12.32 -23.86 22.05
C TYR A 715 11.47 -25.11 22.17
N LYS A 716 10.22 -24.96 22.56
CA LYS A 716 9.25 -26.05 22.68
C LYS A 716 8.00 -25.72 21.88
N VAL A 717 7.65 -26.57 20.91
CA VAL A 717 6.37 -26.51 20.24
C VAL A 717 5.42 -27.55 20.84
N THR A 718 4.16 -27.16 21.08
CA THR A 718 3.10 -28.02 21.57
C THR A 718 1.92 -27.98 20.62
N ALA A 719 1.39 -29.15 20.24
CA ALA A 719 0.15 -29.27 19.48
C ALA A 719 -0.93 -29.89 20.39
N GLN A 720 -2.11 -29.29 20.36
CA GLN A 720 -3.31 -29.77 21.05
C GLN A 720 -4.43 -29.90 20.03
N VAL A 721 -5.19 -31.01 20.09
CA VAL A 721 -6.38 -31.23 19.25
C VAL A 721 -7.61 -31.30 20.12
N TYR A 722 -8.67 -30.63 19.71
CA TYR A 722 -9.96 -30.58 20.39
C TYR A 722 -11.06 -31.07 19.44
N ASP A 723 -11.97 -31.90 19.96
CA ASP A 723 -13.19 -32.30 19.25
C ASP A 723 -14.22 -31.16 19.21
N ILE A 724 -15.33 -31.35 18.49
CA ILE A 724 -16.43 -30.35 18.38
C ILE A 724 -17.06 -30.02 19.75
N ASN A 725 -16.96 -30.93 20.74
CA ASN A 725 -17.41 -30.70 22.12
C ASN A 725 -16.35 -30.00 22.99
N SER A 726 -15.26 -29.52 22.38
CA SER A 726 -14.15 -28.84 23.05
C SER A 726 -13.36 -29.72 24.03
N ARG A 727 -13.46 -31.05 23.91
CA ARG A 727 -12.61 -31.96 24.70
C ARG A 727 -11.26 -32.06 24.03
N LYS A 728 -10.19 -31.90 24.81
CA LYS A 728 -8.83 -32.11 24.32
C LYS A 728 -8.59 -33.62 24.15
N VAL A 729 -8.42 -34.07 22.90
CA VAL A 729 -8.28 -35.47 22.53
C VAL A 729 -6.84 -35.85 22.15
N PHE A 730 -5.95 -34.85 22.00
CA PHE A 730 -4.53 -35.07 21.72
C PHE A 730 -3.72 -33.94 22.30
N GLU A 731 -2.55 -34.24 22.84
CA GLU A 731 -1.53 -33.25 23.19
C GLU A 731 -0.14 -33.86 23.08
N GLU A 732 0.73 -33.28 22.31
CA GLU A 732 2.13 -33.69 22.20
C GLU A 732 3.03 -32.46 22.10
N SER A 733 4.28 -32.59 22.53
CA SER A 733 5.27 -31.50 22.50
C SER A 733 6.61 -32.00 21.99
N ALA A 734 7.30 -31.17 21.23
CA ALA A 734 8.65 -31.43 20.78
C ALA A 734 9.59 -30.26 21.10
N ALA A 735 10.85 -30.60 21.43
CA ALA A 735 11.90 -29.60 21.48
C ALA A 735 12.34 -29.25 20.05
N VAL A 736 12.61 -27.99 19.79
CA VAL A 736 12.97 -27.50 18.45
C VAL A 736 14.09 -26.47 18.53
N ASN A 737 15.07 -26.61 17.64
CA ASN A 737 16.09 -25.61 17.37
C ASN A 737 15.75 -24.92 16.03
N LEU A 738 15.73 -23.59 16.04
CA LEU A 738 15.29 -22.78 14.93
C LEU A 738 16.52 -22.22 14.20
N PRO A 739 16.78 -22.64 12.94
CA PRO A 739 17.87 -22.09 12.17
C PRO A 739 17.67 -20.60 11.89
N ALA A 740 18.74 -19.85 11.71
CA ALA A 740 18.67 -18.45 11.31
C ALA A 740 18.03 -18.32 9.93
N ASP A 741 17.01 -17.45 9.78
CA ASP A 741 16.27 -17.20 8.54
C ASP A 741 15.79 -18.48 7.83
N GLY A 742 15.28 -19.44 8.62
CA GLY A 742 14.97 -20.77 8.12
C GLY A 742 13.73 -21.39 8.77
N VAL A 743 13.52 -22.68 8.50
CA VAL A 743 12.37 -23.43 9.03
C VAL A 743 12.86 -24.73 9.68
N ALA A 744 12.35 -25.03 10.84
CA ALA A 744 12.43 -26.36 11.43
C ALA A 744 11.20 -27.16 10.96
N ASN A 745 11.35 -27.85 9.83
CA ASN A 745 10.27 -28.61 9.20
C ASN A 745 9.94 -29.87 9.98
N ASP A 746 8.64 -30.23 10.00
CA ASP A 746 8.10 -31.50 10.50
C ASP A 746 8.56 -31.86 11.93
N ALA A 747 8.67 -30.80 12.80
CA ALA A 747 9.16 -30.93 14.17
C ALA A 747 8.27 -31.82 15.06
N LEU A 748 6.98 -31.94 14.74
CA LEU A 748 5.99 -32.74 15.46
C LEU A 748 4.94 -33.29 14.45
N THR A 749 4.47 -34.51 14.66
CA THR A 749 3.38 -35.11 13.88
C THR A 749 2.12 -35.22 14.73
N ILE A 750 1.01 -34.66 14.24
CA ILE A 750 -0.29 -34.79 14.90
C ILE A 750 -0.93 -36.10 14.49
N ARG A 751 -1.23 -36.98 15.46
CA ARG A 751 -1.97 -38.23 15.26
C ARG A 751 -3.42 -38.01 15.68
N PHE A 752 -4.29 -37.87 14.70
CA PHE A 752 -5.72 -37.71 14.98
C PHE A 752 -6.29 -39.02 15.51
N PRO A 753 -7.02 -39.00 16.64
CA PRO A 753 -7.65 -40.22 17.18
C PRO A 753 -8.72 -40.78 16.21
N ASP A 754 -8.86 -42.11 16.19
CA ASP A 754 -9.96 -42.74 15.48
C ASP A 754 -11.30 -42.24 16.01
N GLY A 755 -12.23 -41.92 15.09
CA GLY A 755 -13.57 -41.44 15.44
C GLY A 755 -13.59 -39.98 15.95
N ILE A 756 -12.55 -39.18 15.67
CA ILE A 756 -12.60 -37.74 15.93
C ILE A 756 -13.79 -37.08 15.19
N SER A 757 -14.38 -36.07 15.79
CA SER A 757 -15.54 -35.37 15.20
C SER A 757 -15.24 -34.83 13.80
N GLN A 758 -16.28 -34.73 12.94
CA GLN A 758 -16.20 -34.25 11.58
C GLN A 758 -15.46 -32.90 11.50
N VAL A 759 -15.84 -31.95 12.35
CA VAL A 759 -15.07 -30.70 12.55
C VAL A 759 -14.33 -30.80 13.89
N HIS A 760 -13.07 -30.43 13.89
CA HIS A 760 -12.18 -30.43 15.03
C HIS A 760 -11.19 -29.26 14.96
N PHE A 761 -10.52 -28.97 16.08
CA PHE A 761 -9.66 -27.79 16.20
C PHE A 761 -8.24 -28.19 16.60
N ILE A 762 -7.27 -27.44 16.10
CA ILE A 762 -5.85 -27.59 16.43
C ILE A 762 -5.35 -26.29 17.04
N LYS A 763 -4.72 -26.38 18.19
CA LYS A 763 -4.02 -25.29 18.84
C LYS A 763 -2.53 -25.58 18.86
N LEU A 764 -1.72 -24.68 18.29
CA LEU A 764 -0.27 -24.74 18.36
C LEU A 764 0.23 -23.67 19.31
N ILE A 765 1.26 -24.00 20.10
CA ILE A 765 1.87 -23.08 21.06
C ILE A 765 3.39 -23.23 20.97
N LEU A 766 4.10 -22.16 20.65
CA LEU A 766 5.55 -22.10 20.68
C LEU A 766 6.01 -21.35 21.93
N LYS A 767 6.87 -21.98 22.73
CA LYS A 767 7.47 -21.39 23.93
C LYS A 767 8.98 -21.33 23.83
N ASP A 768 9.56 -20.28 24.39
CA ASP A 768 10.99 -20.15 24.53
C ASP A 768 11.55 -21.06 25.62
N LYS A 769 12.87 -21.11 25.76
CA LYS A 769 13.57 -21.91 26.78
C LYS A 769 13.25 -21.53 28.23
N LYS A 770 12.57 -20.41 28.46
CA LYS A 770 12.10 -19.98 29.79
C LYS A 770 10.62 -20.30 30.01
N GLY A 771 9.95 -20.94 29.03
CA GLY A 771 8.53 -21.26 29.09
C GLY A 771 7.59 -20.11 28.72
N LYS A 772 8.12 -18.97 28.27
CA LYS A 772 7.31 -17.85 27.78
C LYS A 772 6.71 -18.21 26.43
N GLU A 773 5.41 -18.01 26.28
CA GLU A 773 4.74 -18.14 24.97
C GLU A 773 5.22 -17.05 24.01
N ILE A 774 5.64 -17.47 22.83
CA ILE A 774 6.19 -16.62 21.77
C ILE A 774 5.21 -16.52 20.60
N SER A 775 4.55 -17.63 20.22
CA SER A 775 3.57 -17.70 19.16
C SER A 775 2.48 -18.67 19.54
N SER A 776 1.27 -18.40 19.09
CA SER A 776 0.10 -19.27 19.29
C SER A 776 -0.78 -19.21 18.07
N ASN A 777 -1.09 -20.37 17.50
CA ASN A 777 -1.85 -20.51 16.29
C ASN A 777 -3.06 -21.41 16.47
N PHE A 778 -4.15 -21.14 15.77
CA PHE A 778 -5.40 -21.88 15.89
C PHE A 778 -5.97 -22.22 14.53
N TYR A 779 -6.38 -23.48 14.36
CA TYR A 779 -6.97 -24.01 13.13
C TYR A 779 -8.29 -24.69 13.41
N TRP A 780 -9.17 -24.69 12.41
CA TRP A 780 -10.33 -25.57 12.32
C TRP A 780 -10.20 -26.42 11.07
N ARG A 781 -10.55 -27.69 11.20
CA ARG A 781 -10.38 -28.69 10.16
C ARG A 781 -11.62 -29.56 10.06
N SER A 782 -11.89 -30.07 8.86
CA SER A 782 -12.89 -31.10 8.59
C SER A 782 -12.22 -32.41 8.21
N ASN A 783 -12.89 -33.55 8.53
CA ASN A 783 -12.46 -34.88 8.13
C ASN A 783 -12.83 -35.23 6.70
N ASP A 784 -13.42 -34.34 5.93
CA ASP A 784 -13.75 -34.61 4.54
C ASP A 784 -12.51 -35.02 3.75
N LYS A 785 -12.68 -36.05 2.94
CA LYS A 785 -11.60 -36.50 2.04
C LYS A 785 -11.38 -35.43 0.97
N TYR A 786 -10.15 -34.98 0.89
CA TYR A 786 -9.70 -34.14 -0.20
C TYR A 786 -9.45 -35.05 -1.44
N GLU A 787 -10.16 -34.81 -2.54
CA GLU A 787 -10.09 -35.64 -3.74
C GLU A 787 -9.07 -35.16 -4.81
N GLY A 788 -8.26 -34.16 -4.50
CA GLY A 788 -7.13 -33.74 -5.36
C GLY A 788 -7.52 -33.17 -6.73
N LYS A 789 -8.76 -32.70 -6.93
CA LYS A 789 -9.19 -32.15 -8.24
C LYS A 789 -9.23 -30.64 -8.27
N THR A 790 -8.47 -30.06 -9.18
CA THR A 790 -8.63 -28.67 -9.57
C THR A 790 -9.67 -28.53 -10.65
N THR A 791 -10.73 -27.79 -10.39
CA THR A 791 -11.52 -27.17 -11.45
C THR A 791 -11.37 -25.67 -11.35
N LEU A 792 -11.51 -24.95 -12.45
CA LEU A 792 -11.56 -23.48 -12.44
C LEU A 792 -12.68 -22.94 -11.57
N THR A 793 -13.71 -23.73 -11.36
CA THR A 793 -14.84 -23.44 -10.48
C THR A 793 -14.60 -23.87 -9.04
N GLY A 794 -13.39 -24.36 -8.71
CA GLY A 794 -12.98 -24.81 -7.39
C GLY A 794 -13.70 -26.06 -6.90
N PRO A 795 -12.98 -27.04 -6.34
CA PRO A 795 -13.64 -28.04 -5.55
C PRO A 795 -14.06 -27.42 -4.24
N ALA A 796 -15.04 -28.05 -3.70
CA ALA A 796 -15.52 -27.82 -2.40
C ALA A 796 -14.40 -27.56 -1.38
N ALA A 797 -14.49 -26.47 -0.66
CA ALA A 797 -13.89 -26.39 0.65
C ALA A 797 -14.41 -27.58 1.47
N SER A 798 -13.62 -28.07 2.43
CA SER A 798 -14.06 -29.09 3.35
C SER A 798 -15.36 -28.68 4.06
N GLY A 799 -16.29 -29.60 4.29
CA GLY A 799 -17.56 -29.30 4.94
C GLY A 799 -17.39 -28.92 6.41
N PHE A 800 -17.83 -27.73 6.75
CA PHE A 800 -17.78 -27.16 8.09
C PHE A 800 -19.17 -26.95 8.72
N GLU A 801 -20.21 -27.53 8.17
CA GLU A 801 -21.60 -27.40 8.68
C GLU A 801 -21.71 -27.75 10.18
N ASP A 802 -20.91 -28.69 10.63
CA ASP A 802 -20.89 -29.15 12.03
C ASP A 802 -20.42 -28.07 13.01
N LEU A 803 -19.86 -26.94 12.55
CA LEU A 803 -19.63 -25.77 13.40
C LEU A 803 -20.91 -25.20 14.01
N SER A 804 -22.07 -25.43 13.37
CA SER A 804 -23.38 -25.10 13.93
C SER A 804 -23.71 -25.89 15.20
N LYS A 805 -23.05 -27.03 15.44
CA LYS A 805 -23.19 -27.87 16.63
C LYS A 805 -22.36 -27.41 17.82
N LEU A 806 -21.50 -26.39 17.65
CA LEU A 806 -20.72 -25.83 18.75
C LEU A 806 -21.66 -25.29 19.84
N ARG A 807 -21.44 -25.76 21.07
CA ARG A 807 -22.22 -25.28 22.23
C ARG A 807 -21.82 -23.84 22.57
N ALA A 808 -22.77 -23.11 23.14
CA ALA A 808 -22.53 -21.73 23.60
C ALA A 808 -21.36 -21.64 24.56
N SER A 809 -20.50 -20.66 24.35
CA SER A 809 -19.34 -20.34 25.18
C SER A 809 -19.54 -19.01 25.92
N LYS A 810 -18.77 -18.77 26.97
CA LYS A 810 -18.83 -17.54 27.79
C LYS A 810 -17.46 -16.90 27.88
N VAL A 811 -17.34 -15.70 27.37
CA VAL A 811 -16.13 -14.86 27.48
C VAL A 811 -16.40 -13.70 28.42
N LYS A 812 -15.58 -13.57 29.48
CA LYS A 812 -15.56 -12.36 30.33
C LYS A 812 -14.57 -11.37 29.70
N LEU A 813 -15.01 -10.10 29.61
CA LEU A 813 -14.22 -9.00 29.09
C LEU A 813 -14.07 -7.91 30.15
N ALA A 814 -12.85 -7.39 30.30
CA ALA A 814 -12.54 -6.19 31.04
C ALA A 814 -11.69 -5.27 30.16
N TYR A 815 -11.86 -3.97 30.30
CA TYR A 815 -11.09 -3.01 29.52
C TYR A 815 -10.61 -1.83 30.37
N LYS A 816 -9.55 -1.19 29.92
CA LYS A 816 -9.07 0.12 30.39
C LYS A 816 -8.92 1.04 29.19
N VAL A 817 -9.24 2.30 29.41
CA VAL A 817 -9.00 3.38 28.47
C VAL A 817 -7.78 4.17 28.92
N ARG A 818 -6.96 4.58 27.99
CA ARG A 818 -5.84 5.51 28.18
C ARG A 818 -5.70 6.43 26.95
N GLU A 819 -5.16 7.59 27.20
CA GLU A 819 -4.89 8.58 26.17
C GLU A 819 -3.40 8.90 26.14
N GLU A 820 -2.81 8.96 24.96
CA GLU A 820 -1.41 9.30 24.75
C GLU A 820 -1.30 10.23 23.52
N GLY A 821 -0.95 11.51 23.74
CA GLY A 821 -0.95 12.51 22.69
C GLY A 821 -2.35 12.65 22.07
N ASP A 822 -2.43 12.52 20.75
CA ASP A 822 -3.67 12.60 19.97
C ASP A 822 -4.36 11.24 19.79
N ASN A 823 -3.82 10.18 20.41
CA ASN A 823 -4.35 8.83 20.28
C ASN A 823 -5.14 8.41 21.52
N TYR A 824 -6.15 7.57 21.27
CA TYR A 824 -7.01 6.93 22.25
C TYR A 824 -6.82 5.43 22.17
N PHE A 825 -6.58 4.79 23.31
CA PHE A 825 -6.33 3.36 23.42
C PHE A 825 -7.36 2.69 24.31
N VAL A 826 -7.80 1.51 23.88
CA VAL A 826 -8.63 0.60 24.69
C VAL A 826 -7.86 -0.69 24.89
N ASP A 827 -7.34 -0.91 26.12
CA ASP A 827 -6.64 -2.15 26.50
C ASP A 827 -7.67 -3.15 27.04
N ILE A 828 -7.87 -4.24 26.29
CA ILE A 828 -8.93 -5.23 26.53
C ILE A 828 -8.30 -6.52 27.01
N THR A 829 -8.84 -7.08 28.09
CA THR A 829 -8.51 -8.41 28.56
C THR A 829 -9.74 -9.30 28.50
N MET A 830 -9.63 -10.42 27.80
CA MET A 830 -10.70 -11.42 27.66
C MET A 830 -10.26 -12.73 28.26
N ARG A 831 -11.23 -13.46 28.83
CA ARG A 831 -11.03 -14.82 29.35
C ARG A 831 -12.23 -15.69 28.99
N ASN A 832 -11.97 -16.82 28.35
CA ASN A 832 -12.97 -17.87 28.19
C ASN A 832 -13.22 -18.53 29.56
N THR A 833 -14.41 -18.38 30.13
CA THR A 833 -14.78 -18.89 31.44
C THR A 833 -15.62 -20.16 31.37
N SER A 834 -15.89 -20.66 30.17
CA SER A 834 -16.63 -21.89 29.93
C SER A 834 -15.70 -23.08 29.64
N ASN A 835 -16.25 -24.28 29.60
CA ASN A 835 -15.57 -25.47 29.14
C ASN A 835 -15.71 -25.71 27.62
N GLN A 836 -16.22 -24.74 26.87
CA GLN A 836 -16.36 -24.76 25.42
C GLN A 836 -15.38 -23.80 24.77
N ILE A 837 -14.88 -24.11 23.59
CA ILE A 837 -14.09 -23.19 22.78
C ILE A 837 -14.98 -21.98 22.42
N ALA A 838 -14.50 -20.76 22.66
CA ALA A 838 -15.09 -19.56 22.11
C ALA A 838 -14.47 -19.34 20.73
N PHE A 839 -15.24 -19.67 19.70
CA PHE A 839 -14.75 -19.75 18.33
C PHE A 839 -14.94 -18.44 17.58
N PHE A 840 -13.90 -18.00 16.87
CA PHE A 840 -13.89 -16.89 15.93
C PHE A 840 -14.47 -15.60 16.49
N ASN A 841 -13.85 -15.10 17.58
CA ASN A 841 -14.29 -13.90 18.28
C ASN A 841 -13.81 -12.65 17.54
N GLN A 842 -14.72 -11.70 17.35
CA GLN A 842 -14.47 -10.40 16.73
C GLN A 842 -14.71 -9.28 17.75
N LEU A 843 -13.75 -8.37 17.86
CA LEU A 843 -13.89 -7.08 18.51
C LEU A 843 -14.26 -6.02 17.47
N GLN A 844 -15.17 -5.11 17.84
CA GLN A 844 -15.52 -3.96 17.02
C GLN A 844 -15.54 -2.71 17.88
N PHE A 845 -15.05 -1.62 17.32
CA PHE A 845 -15.07 -0.31 17.93
C PHE A 845 -16.02 0.57 17.10
N LEU A 846 -17.20 0.88 17.69
CA LEU A 846 -18.33 1.48 16.98
C LEU A 846 -18.67 2.85 17.56
N ASN A 847 -19.17 3.75 16.72
CA ASN A 847 -19.77 5.02 17.16
C ASN A 847 -21.20 4.82 17.66
N ALA A 848 -21.85 5.89 18.11
CA ALA A 848 -23.23 5.84 18.62
C ALA A 848 -24.26 5.38 17.57
N LYS A 849 -23.95 5.48 16.28
CA LYS A 849 -24.80 5.01 15.16
C LYS A 849 -24.51 3.56 14.77
N MET A 850 -23.70 2.84 15.54
CA MET A 850 -23.28 1.47 15.28
C MET A 850 -22.44 1.28 14.01
N SER A 851 -21.82 2.34 13.50
CA SER A 851 -20.84 2.27 12.40
C SER A 851 -19.41 2.15 12.97
N PRO A 852 -18.51 1.39 12.32
CA PRO A 852 -17.10 1.28 12.76
C PRO A 852 -16.41 2.64 12.82
N ILE A 853 -15.63 2.87 13.88
CA ILE A 853 -14.73 4.02 13.99
C ILE A 853 -13.46 3.67 13.22
N ARG A 854 -13.12 4.43 12.18
CA ARG A 854 -12.06 4.13 11.24
C ARG A 854 -11.14 5.33 10.95
N PRO A 855 -9.83 5.09 10.78
CA PRO A 855 -9.14 3.83 11.00
C PRO A 855 -9.06 3.48 12.49
N SER A 856 -9.15 2.19 12.81
CA SER A 856 -8.88 1.64 14.14
C SER A 856 -7.91 0.46 14.03
N PHE A 857 -6.88 0.43 14.87
CA PHE A 857 -5.82 -0.55 14.81
C PHE A 857 -5.93 -1.50 15.99
N TYR A 858 -6.23 -2.76 15.70
CA TYR A 858 -6.34 -3.82 16.71
C TYR A 858 -5.06 -4.65 16.70
N THR A 859 -4.47 -4.93 17.85
CA THR A 859 -3.28 -5.80 17.91
C THR A 859 -3.58 -7.23 17.50
N ASP A 860 -4.85 -7.67 17.62
CA ASP A 860 -5.36 -8.94 17.10
C ASP A 860 -6.90 -8.90 17.01
N ASN A 861 -7.48 -9.71 16.13
CA ASN A 861 -8.93 -9.85 15.98
C ASN A 861 -9.29 -11.19 15.31
N PHE A 862 -10.57 -11.58 15.28
CA PHE A 862 -11.06 -12.84 14.69
C PHE A 862 -10.34 -14.09 15.23
N PHE A 863 -10.09 -14.14 16.52
CA PHE A 863 -9.36 -15.20 17.21
C PHE A 863 -10.28 -16.16 17.95
N SER A 864 -9.76 -17.36 18.30
CA SER A 864 -10.47 -18.36 19.11
C SER A 864 -9.78 -18.53 20.46
N LEU A 865 -10.57 -18.83 21.52
CA LEU A 865 -10.06 -19.07 22.88
C LEU A 865 -10.45 -20.46 23.34
N THR A 866 -9.48 -21.28 23.68
CA THR A 866 -9.71 -22.58 24.33
C THR A 866 -10.26 -22.40 25.76
N PRO A 867 -10.85 -23.44 26.41
CA PRO A 867 -11.35 -23.33 27.76
C PRO A 867 -10.30 -22.81 28.75
N GLY A 868 -10.65 -21.74 29.49
CA GLY A 868 -9.78 -21.10 30.48
C GLY A 868 -8.75 -20.10 29.89
N GLU A 869 -8.57 -20.06 28.60
CA GLU A 869 -7.58 -19.20 27.92
C GLU A 869 -7.89 -17.70 28.14
N LYS A 870 -6.81 -16.93 28.28
CA LYS A 870 -6.83 -15.48 28.45
C LYS A 870 -6.10 -14.82 27.28
N LYS A 871 -6.67 -13.75 26.72
CA LYS A 871 -6.07 -12.96 25.64
C LYS A 871 -6.20 -11.47 25.94
N THR A 872 -5.18 -10.72 25.54
CA THR A 872 -5.18 -9.26 25.63
C THR A 872 -5.12 -8.69 24.20
N VAL A 873 -5.94 -7.68 23.93
CA VAL A 873 -5.96 -6.93 22.67
C VAL A 873 -5.99 -5.45 23.01
N THR A 874 -5.22 -4.65 22.31
CA THR A 874 -5.30 -3.19 22.36
C THR A 874 -5.90 -2.68 21.07
N ILE A 875 -6.86 -1.76 21.16
CA ILE A 875 -7.40 -0.98 20.05
C ILE A 875 -6.83 0.42 20.16
N GLU A 876 -6.38 0.98 19.05
CA GLU A 876 -5.90 2.36 18.92
C GLU A 876 -6.68 3.09 17.83
N THR A 877 -7.05 4.34 18.09
CA THR A 877 -7.62 5.26 17.11
C THR A 877 -7.27 6.70 17.46
N ALA A 878 -7.43 7.63 16.52
CA ALA A 878 -7.26 9.05 16.80
C ALA A 878 -8.42 9.60 17.65
N LYS A 879 -8.13 10.48 18.61
CA LYS A 879 -9.13 11.09 19.49
C LYS A 879 -10.22 11.85 18.73
N GLU A 880 -9.86 12.50 17.64
CA GLU A 880 -10.79 13.25 16.78
C GLU A 880 -11.87 12.37 16.12
N LYS A 881 -11.60 11.06 15.99
CA LYS A 881 -12.58 10.09 15.45
C LYS A 881 -13.61 9.65 16.48
N LEU A 882 -13.38 9.95 17.76
CA LEU A 882 -14.29 9.57 18.82
C LEU A 882 -15.50 10.49 18.83
N SER A 883 -16.69 9.89 18.87
CA SER A 883 -17.94 10.59 19.14
C SER A 883 -18.49 10.17 20.49
N GLU A 884 -19.34 11.02 21.08
CA GLU A 884 -20.09 10.61 22.27
C GLU A 884 -20.83 9.29 22.02
N GLY A 885 -20.77 8.37 23.00
CA GLY A 885 -21.43 7.08 22.90
C GLY A 885 -20.67 6.01 22.12
N ALA A 886 -19.37 6.16 21.94
CA ALA A 886 -18.52 5.10 21.40
C ALA A 886 -18.69 3.79 22.20
N MET A 887 -18.73 2.68 21.50
CA MET A 887 -18.97 1.36 22.06
C MET A 887 -17.92 0.34 21.62
N LEU A 888 -17.51 -0.50 22.56
CA LEU A 888 -16.78 -1.72 22.29
C LEU A 888 -17.79 -2.87 22.21
N VAL A 889 -17.73 -3.65 21.13
CA VAL A 889 -18.57 -4.82 20.90
C VAL A 889 -17.67 -6.05 20.78
N LEU A 890 -18.01 -7.11 21.53
CA LEU A 890 -17.44 -8.45 21.35
C LEU A 890 -18.55 -9.36 20.81
N LYS A 891 -18.30 -10.00 19.69
CA LYS A 891 -19.16 -11.02 19.09
C LYS A 891 -18.30 -12.21 18.61
N GLY A 892 -18.91 -13.36 18.37
CA GLY A 892 -18.20 -14.56 17.89
C GLY A 892 -19.18 -15.59 17.36
N TRP A 893 -18.66 -16.73 16.92
CA TRP A 893 -19.50 -17.79 16.34
C TRP A 893 -20.51 -18.36 17.34
N ASN A 894 -20.07 -18.65 18.55
CA ASN A 894 -20.85 -19.31 19.60
C ASN A 894 -20.84 -18.60 20.94
N ILE A 895 -20.70 -17.27 20.92
CA ILE A 895 -20.85 -16.40 22.10
C ILE A 895 -21.96 -15.39 21.86
N ASP A 896 -22.67 -15.02 22.92
CA ASP A 896 -23.63 -13.90 22.87
C ASP A 896 -22.88 -12.58 22.66
N SER A 897 -23.43 -11.72 21.80
CA SER A 897 -22.87 -10.37 21.57
C SER A 897 -22.90 -9.53 22.85
N GLN A 898 -21.80 -8.94 23.20
CA GLN A 898 -21.62 -8.10 24.40
C GLN A 898 -21.28 -6.67 23.96
N LYS A 899 -21.93 -5.68 24.56
CA LYS A 899 -21.75 -4.25 24.23
C LYS A 899 -21.33 -3.50 25.50
N TYR A 900 -20.27 -2.70 25.37
CA TYR A 900 -19.70 -1.90 26.46
C TYR A 900 -19.63 -0.44 26.01
N LYS A 901 -20.37 0.45 26.67
CA LYS A 901 -20.27 1.89 26.41
C LYS A 901 -18.95 2.38 27.02
N LEU A 902 -18.09 2.98 26.22
CA LEU A 902 -16.87 3.60 26.69
C LEU A 902 -17.21 4.94 27.38
N LYS A 903 -16.56 5.18 28.49
CA LYS A 903 -16.76 6.40 29.31
C LYS A 903 -15.65 7.39 29.02
#